data_6dd72f2a51e39b43dd05523481b540a9
#
_entry.id   6dd72f2a51e39b43dd05523481b540a9
#
_cell.length_a   1.000
_cell.length_b   1.000
_cell.length_c   1.000
_cell.angle_alpha   90.00
_cell.angle_beta   90.00
_cell.angle_gamma   90.00
#
_symmetry.space_group_name_H-M   'P 1'
#
loop_
_entity.id
_entity.type
_entity.pdbx_description
1 polymer ?
#
loop_
_entity_poly.entity_id
_entity_poly.type
_entity_poly.pdbx_seq_one_letter_code
_entity_poly.pdbx_strand_id
1 'polypeptide(L)'
;MQTIAEILSAELNQKLSYVENVIALMDEGNTIPFIARYRKEMHGAMDDTVLRTLETRLTYLRNLQQRRDEVKNSIENQGKLTEELAAAIDNAATLAEVEDLYRPYKQKRRTRGSVAREKGLEPLAAAIFAQDGQDPAVLAQDYVNPEKGVETVEDALQGASDIIAEDLSDDAAIRKSLRELMNRKAVLTCHAEDPEADSVYRLYYDFSQPISRLLDHQILAINRGEKEGILKPNVTLPGNDGPACVIRAALKPTAFVSTFVRSAAEDAYERLIFPSLQREIRSDLSDRAYAGAIHNFALNLKPLLMQPPVKGFVTMGLDPGYRNGCKVAVVDATGKVLATSVVYPTFNERKKQEAIEVLSGLMKRHKVRHIAIGNGTASRETEAMTVELLRNFPEASYMIVNEAGASVYSASPLAAEEFPEFDVNLRSAVSIARRLQDPLAELVKIDPKAIGVGQYQHDCPQKELDSALGGVVEDCVNAVGVDVNTASPSLLQQISGLNATTAKNIVTFREENGPFGSRTQLKKVPKLGPKAFQQCAGFLRVPESKEVLDNTGVHPESYDAAKQLLKLLGGDLSDLPAKLESYGVSTAAAQCGVGEPTLIDIAKELSKPGRDPRDELPAPILRKDVLEMKDLKPGMELTGTVRNVIDFGVFVDIGVHQDGLVHISQVANRRLRHPSEAVKVGDVVKVVVLEVDEKRHRISLSMKQAKG
;
A
#
# COMPACT_ATOMS: atom_id res chain seq x y z
N MET A 1 30.99 10.89 -6.44
CA MET A 1 29.77 10.05 -6.19
C MET A 1 28.83 10.84 -5.31
N GLN A 2 27.55 10.90 -5.67
CA GLN A 2 26.55 11.51 -4.80
C GLN A 2 26.29 10.61 -3.58
N THR A 3 26.12 11.21 -2.42
CA THR A 3 25.74 10.48 -1.21
C THR A 3 24.26 10.03 -1.30
N ILE A 4 23.88 9.02 -0.54
CA ILE A 4 22.47 8.56 -0.45
C ILE A 4 21.55 9.74 -0.06
N ALA A 5 22.01 10.59 0.85
CA ALA A 5 21.24 11.76 1.27
C ALA A 5 21.05 12.79 0.14
N GLU A 6 22.07 13.03 -0.69
CA GLU A 6 21.97 13.92 -1.86
C GLU A 6 21.00 13.36 -2.91
N ILE A 7 21.03 12.04 -3.17
CA ILE A 7 20.09 11.39 -4.09
C ILE A 7 18.66 11.55 -3.58
N LEU A 8 18.41 11.23 -2.31
CA LEU A 8 17.08 11.36 -1.70
C LEU A 8 16.58 12.80 -1.66
N SER A 9 17.50 13.76 -1.38
CA SER A 9 17.19 15.21 -1.41
C SER A 9 16.67 15.64 -2.78
N ALA A 10 17.32 15.19 -3.84
CA ALA A 10 16.93 15.50 -5.22
C ALA A 10 15.62 14.80 -5.63
N GLU A 11 15.49 13.49 -5.34
CA GLU A 11 14.30 12.70 -5.69
C GLU A 11 13.02 13.21 -4.99
N LEU A 12 13.13 13.55 -3.70
CA LEU A 12 11.99 13.97 -2.88
C LEU A 12 11.77 15.51 -2.89
N ASN A 13 12.64 16.25 -3.58
CA ASN A 13 12.63 17.71 -3.59
C ASN A 13 12.63 18.29 -2.16
N GLN A 14 13.49 17.74 -1.29
CA GLN A 14 13.63 18.13 0.11
C GLN A 14 15.03 18.69 0.37
N LYS A 15 15.17 19.58 1.34
CA LYS A 15 16.45 20.15 1.73
C LYS A 15 17.38 19.05 2.25
N LEU A 16 18.63 19.02 1.77
CA LEU A 16 19.63 18.00 2.15
C LEU A 16 19.76 17.82 3.66
N SER A 17 19.89 18.92 4.40
CA SER A 17 20.02 18.86 5.87
C SER A 17 18.83 18.21 6.56
N TYR A 18 17.61 18.35 6.01
CA TYR A 18 16.43 17.70 6.56
C TYR A 18 16.43 16.20 6.26
N VAL A 19 16.88 15.80 5.07
CA VAL A 19 17.02 14.39 4.72
C VAL A 19 18.07 13.71 5.60
N GLU A 20 19.23 14.34 5.81
CA GLU A 20 20.28 13.84 6.70
C GLU A 20 19.77 13.65 8.14
N ASN A 21 19.05 14.63 8.67
CA ASN A 21 18.44 14.54 10.00
C ASN A 21 17.45 13.38 10.11
N VAL A 22 16.58 13.18 9.09
CA VAL A 22 15.61 12.10 9.08
C VAL A 22 16.31 10.74 9.04
N ILE A 23 17.35 10.59 8.21
CA ILE A 23 18.16 9.36 8.15
C ILE A 23 18.78 9.08 9.53
N ALA A 24 19.38 10.08 10.18
CA ALA A 24 19.96 9.93 11.52
C ALA A 24 18.90 9.51 12.55
N LEU A 25 17.72 10.14 12.55
CA LEU A 25 16.63 9.77 13.44
C LEU A 25 16.14 8.34 13.22
N MET A 26 16.04 7.88 11.96
CA MET A 26 15.69 6.50 11.64
C MET A 26 16.77 5.51 12.11
N ASP A 27 18.04 5.85 11.94
CA ASP A 27 19.18 5.02 12.38
C ASP A 27 19.26 4.92 13.90
N GLU A 28 18.82 5.94 14.60
CA GLU A 28 18.61 5.89 16.04
C GLU A 28 17.40 5.00 16.43
N GLY A 29 16.61 4.52 15.47
CA GLY A 29 15.43 3.67 15.66
C GLY A 29 14.21 4.43 16.13
N ASN A 30 14.07 5.69 15.73
CA ASN A 30 12.80 6.42 15.89
C ASN A 30 11.80 5.97 14.82
N THR A 31 10.53 5.85 15.20
CA THR A 31 9.43 5.46 14.29
C THR A 31 8.98 6.64 13.44
N ILE A 32 8.39 6.37 12.27
CA ILE A 32 7.87 7.42 11.38
C ILE A 32 6.83 8.32 12.08
N PRO A 33 5.81 7.80 12.80
CA PRO A 33 4.85 8.66 13.49
C PRO A 33 5.50 9.58 14.53
N PHE A 34 6.51 9.09 15.25
CA PHE A 34 7.24 9.91 16.22
C PHE A 34 8.04 11.04 15.54
N ILE A 35 8.75 10.72 14.45
CA ILE A 35 9.49 11.72 13.67
C ILE A 35 8.52 12.77 13.13
N ALA A 36 7.46 12.32 12.44
CA ALA A 36 6.47 13.20 11.82
C ALA A 36 5.81 14.18 12.82
N ARG A 37 5.50 13.70 14.02
CA ARG A 37 4.78 14.48 15.03
C ARG A 37 5.69 15.33 15.89
N TYR A 38 6.83 14.80 16.36
CA TYR A 38 7.62 15.38 17.46
C TYR A 38 9.02 15.85 17.04
N ARG A 39 9.38 15.77 15.76
CA ARG A 39 10.70 16.22 15.26
C ARG A 39 10.59 17.12 14.02
N LYS A 40 9.51 17.91 13.95
CA LYS A 40 9.17 18.74 12.78
C LYS A 40 10.25 19.72 12.38
N GLU A 41 10.94 20.31 13.33
CA GLU A 41 12.06 21.23 13.07
C GLU A 41 13.21 20.55 12.35
N MET A 42 13.41 19.24 12.59
CA MET A 42 14.51 18.48 12.03
C MET A 42 14.26 18.03 10.59
N HIS A 43 12.96 17.89 10.19
CA HIS A 43 12.60 17.39 8.87
C HIS A 43 11.81 18.40 8.00
N GLY A 44 11.71 19.68 8.43
CA GLY A 44 11.07 20.72 7.62
C GLY A 44 9.58 20.49 7.35
N ALA A 45 8.88 19.85 8.29
CA ALA A 45 7.46 19.52 8.23
C ALA A 45 7.08 18.58 7.07
N MET A 46 7.96 17.62 6.69
CA MET A 46 7.59 16.52 5.81
C MET A 46 6.39 15.76 6.38
N ASP A 47 5.42 15.42 5.55
CA ASP A 47 4.29 14.61 5.96
C ASP A 47 4.63 13.11 6.06
N ASP A 48 3.72 12.30 6.62
CA ASP A 48 3.89 10.86 6.83
C ASP A 48 4.20 10.15 5.52
N THR A 49 3.58 10.57 4.41
CA THR A 49 3.74 9.96 3.09
C THR A 49 5.16 10.16 2.55
N VAL A 50 5.69 11.38 2.68
CA VAL A 50 7.07 11.71 2.28
C VAL A 50 8.08 10.94 3.14
N LEU A 51 7.87 10.88 4.45
CA LEU A 51 8.75 10.15 5.37
C LEU A 51 8.75 8.64 5.09
N ARG A 52 7.60 8.03 4.80
CA ARG A 52 7.51 6.62 4.40
C ARG A 52 8.15 6.36 3.05
N THR A 53 7.99 7.29 2.11
CA THR A 53 8.67 7.20 0.80
C THR A 53 10.18 7.27 0.98
N LEU A 54 10.67 8.17 1.83
CA LEU A 54 12.09 8.29 2.18
C LEU A 54 12.62 6.99 2.79
N GLU A 55 11.91 6.39 3.75
CA GLU A 55 12.28 5.12 4.39
C GLU A 55 12.43 3.99 3.37
N THR A 56 11.42 3.84 2.50
CA THR A 56 11.42 2.81 1.44
C THR A 56 12.58 3.02 0.48
N ARG A 57 12.78 4.27 0.04
CA ARG A 57 13.83 4.60 -0.91
C ARG A 57 15.23 4.52 -0.30
N LEU A 58 15.39 4.90 0.96
CA LEU A 58 16.62 4.74 1.74
C LEU A 58 17.03 3.26 1.82
N THR A 59 16.08 2.40 2.12
CA THR A 59 16.29 0.96 2.17
C THR A 59 16.77 0.41 0.82
N TYR A 60 16.13 0.84 -0.28
CA TYR A 60 16.56 0.46 -1.63
C TYR A 60 17.99 0.93 -1.93
N LEU A 61 18.32 2.18 -1.65
CA LEU A 61 19.65 2.75 -1.94
C LEU A 61 20.76 2.10 -1.09
N ARG A 62 20.46 1.74 0.15
CA ARG A 62 21.38 0.96 1.01
C ARG A 62 21.62 -0.43 0.45
N ASN A 63 20.57 -1.12 0.01
CA ASN A 63 20.70 -2.43 -0.64
C ASN A 63 21.50 -2.33 -1.95
N LEU A 64 21.28 -1.29 -2.74
CA LEU A 64 22.06 -1.03 -3.95
C LEU A 64 23.53 -0.81 -3.62
N GLN A 65 23.85 -0.01 -2.60
CA GLN A 65 25.25 0.22 -2.18
C GLN A 65 25.90 -1.07 -1.66
N GLN A 66 25.19 -1.81 -0.82
CA GLN A 66 25.67 -3.11 -0.36
C GLN A 66 25.98 -4.04 -1.56
N ARG A 67 25.09 -4.08 -2.54
CA ARG A 67 25.27 -4.92 -3.73
C ARG A 67 26.47 -4.49 -4.58
N ARG A 68 26.70 -3.19 -4.74
CA ARG A 68 27.91 -2.66 -5.41
C ARG A 68 29.18 -3.15 -4.70
N ASP A 69 29.21 -3.10 -3.37
CA ASP A 69 30.37 -3.51 -2.58
C ASP A 69 30.58 -5.04 -2.65
N GLU A 70 29.52 -5.84 -2.57
CA GLU A 70 29.58 -7.30 -2.76
C GLU A 70 30.14 -7.66 -4.13
N VAL A 71 29.68 -6.98 -5.19
CA VAL A 71 30.13 -7.23 -6.58
C VAL A 71 31.60 -6.83 -6.74
N LYS A 72 32.00 -5.66 -6.25
CA LYS A 72 33.43 -5.24 -6.30
C LYS A 72 34.33 -6.25 -5.59
N ASN A 73 33.96 -6.65 -4.37
CA ASN A 73 34.73 -7.65 -3.61
C ASN A 73 34.81 -9.00 -4.35
N SER A 74 33.72 -9.43 -4.99
CA SER A 74 33.69 -10.68 -5.75
C SER A 74 34.62 -10.65 -6.99
N ILE A 75 34.68 -9.51 -7.68
CA ILE A 75 35.57 -9.31 -8.86
C ILE A 75 37.00 -9.15 -8.43
N GLU A 76 37.28 -8.42 -7.32
CA GLU A 76 38.60 -8.25 -6.74
C GLU A 76 39.22 -9.59 -6.32
N ASN A 77 38.45 -10.46 -5.67
CA ASN A 77 38.87 -11.82 -5.30
C ASN A 77 39.23 -12.68 -6.51
N GLN A 78 38.76 -12.32 -7.72
CA GLN A 78 39.15 -12.96 -8.97
C GLN A 78 40.41 -12.29 -9.61
N GLY A 79 40.93 -11.21 -9.00
CA GLY A 79 42.04 -10.44 -9.54
C GLY A 79 41.72 -9.67 -10.82
N LYS A 80 40.41 -9.36 -11.07
CA LYS A 80 39.94 -8.76 -12.32
C LYS A 80 39.35 -7.35 -12.15
N LEU A 81 39.33 -6.78 -10.93
CA LEU A 81 38.80 -5.46 -10.68
C LEU A 81 39.76 -4.38 -11.17
N THR A 82 39.35 -3.60 -12.16
CA THR A 82 40.08 -2.42 -12.63
C THR A 82 39.47 -1.16 -12.02
N GLU A 83 40.24 -0.05 -12.00
CA GLU A 83 39.75 1.24 -11.51
C GLU A 83 38.52 1.73 -12.32
N GLU A 84 38.53 1.52 -13.63
CA GLU A 84 37.43 1.89 -14.52
C GLU A 84 36.14 1.09 -14.21
N LEU A 85 36.31 -0.23 -14.00
CA LEU A 85 35.16 -1.09 -13.64
C LEU A 85 34.64 -0.77 -12.25
N ALA A 86 35.49 -0.52 -11.28
CA ALA A 86 35.06 -0.08 -9.95
C ALA A 86 34.28 1.24 -10.02
N ALA A 87 34.77 2.22 -10.80
CA ALA A 87 34.03 3.48 -11.01
C ALA A 87 32.70 3.28 -11.74
N ALA A 88 32.66 2.36 -12.73
CA ALA A 88 31.41 2.04 -13.42
C ALA A 88 30.38 1.40 -12.47
N ILE A 89 30.79 0.46 -11.60
CA ILE A 89 29.92 -0.17 -10.59
C ILE A 89 29.42 0.88 -9.59
N ASP A 90 30.31 1.75 -9.14
CA ASP A 90 29.94 2.81 -8.18
C ASP A 90 28.97 3.83 -8.76
N ASN A 91 29.00 4.07 -10.06
CA ASN A 91 28.08 4.99 -10.76
C ASN A 91 26.81 4.32 -11.30
N ALA A 92 26.68 2.99 -11.22
CA ALA A 92 25.48 2.28 -11.68
C ALA A 92 24.25 2.70 -10.86
N ALA A 93 23.24 3.29 -11.50
CA ALA A 93 22.07 3.88 -10.82
C ALA A 93 21.06 2.85 -10.32
N THR A 94 21.11 1.62 -10.86
CA THR A 94 20.14 0.56 -10.57
C THR A 94 20.82 -0.78 -10.30
N LEU A 95 20.10 -1.67 -9.61
CA LEU A 95 20.56 -3.05 -9.42
C LEU A 95 20.78 -3.76 -10.76
N ALA A 96 19.96 -3.52 -11.77
CA ALA A 96 20.12 -4.10 -13.10
C ALA A 96 21.44 -3.68 -13.75
N GLU A 97 21.83 -2.41 -13.64
CA GLU A 97 23.13 -1.94 -14.15
C GLU A 97 24.32 -2.59 -13.40
N VAL A 98 24.21 -2.76 -12.07
CA VAL A 98 25.23 -3.46 -11.29
C VAL A 98 25.35 -4.93 -11.71
N GLU A 99 24.20 -5.61 -11.91
CA GLU A 99 24.20 -7.02 -12.34
C GLU A 99 24.74 -7.19 -13.78
N ASP A 100 24.47 -6.24 -14.68
CA ASP A 100 25.04 -6.27 -16.04
C ASP A 100 26.57 -6.13 -16.01
N LEU A 101 27.11 -5.22 -15.18
CA LEU A 101 28.57 -5.07 -15.01
C LEU A 101 29.22 -6.30 -14.36
N TYR A 102 28.50 -6.98 -13.47
CA TYR A 102 28.97 -8.20 -12.81
C TYR A 102 28.88 -9.44 -13.69
N ARG A 103 28.02 -9.43 -14.72
CA ARG A 103 27.68 -10.60 -15.54
C ARG A 103 28.87 -11.36 -16.14
N PRO A 104 29.91 -10.72 -16.69
CA PRO A 104 31.09 -11.40 -17.21
C PRO A 104 31.92 -12.15 -16.14
N TYR A 105 31.80 -11.74 -14.86
CA TYR A 105 32.55 -12.26 -13.73
C TYR A 105 31.78 -13.27 -12.87
N LYS A 106 30.49 -13.40 -13.13
CA LYS A 106 29.59 -14.30 -12.40
C LYS A 106 29.89 -15.75 -12.76
N GLN A 107 30.03 -16.63 -11.77
CA GLN A 107 30.11 -18.07 -12.03
C GLN A 107 28.86 -18.55 -12.78
N LYS A 108 29.05 -19.00 -14.00
CA LYS A 108 28.00 -19.50 -14.86
C LYS A 108 27.86 -21.02 -14.74
N ARG A 109 26.64 -21.51 -14.97
CA ARG A 109 26.43 -22.93 -15.26
C ARG A 109 27.10 -23.27 -16.59
N ARG A 110 27.34 -24.55 -16.85
CA ARG A 110 27.93 -25.03 -18.11
C ARG A 110 27.10 -24.55 -19.31
N THR A 111 27.67 -23.59 -20.07
CA THR A 111 27.08 -22.97 -21.26
C THR A 111 27.77 -23.51 -22.51
N ARG A 112 27.20 -23.25 -23.72
CA ARG A 112 27.89 -23.58 -24.98
C ARG A 112 29.21 -22.86 -25.08
N GLY A 113 29.28 -21.58 -24.78
CA GLY A 113 30.49 -20.78 -24.77
C GLY A 113 31.52 -21.28 -23.75
N SER A 114 31.13 -21.64 -22.52
CA SER A 114 32.06 -22.20 -21.53
C SER A 114 32.64 -23.54 -21.97
N VAL A 115 31.81 -24.41 -22.57
CA VAL A 115 32.30 -25.67 -23.16
C VAL A 115 33.29 -25.40 -24.31
N ALA A 116 33.02 -24.42 -25.16
CA ALA A 116 33.95 -24.06 -26.25
C ALA A 116 35.27 -23.47 -25.70
N ARG A 117 35.25 -22.72 -24.61
CA ARG A 117 36.48 -22.26 -23.91
C ARG A 117 37.25 -23.43 -23.31
N GLU A 118 36.59 -24.40 -22.69
CA GLU A 118 37.23 -25.64 -22.18
C GLU A 118 37.95 -26.42 -23.32
N LYS A 119 37.39 -26.39 -24.53
CA LYS A 119 38.00 -26.98 -25.72
C LYS A 119 39.18 -26.17 -26.27
N GLY A 120 39.44 -24.96 -25.76
CA GLY A 120 40.54 -24.10 -26.15
C GLY A 120 40.25 -23.21 -27.37
N LEU A 121 38.97 -22.91 -27.65
CA LEU A 121 38.57 -22.13 -28.82
C LEU A 121 38.52 -20.60 -28.57
N GLU A 122 38.85 -20.13 -27.36
CA GLU A 122 38.83 -18.70 -27.01
C GLU A 122 39.80 -17.86 -27.89
N PRO A 123 41.03 -18.29 -28.17
CA PRO A 123 41.92 -17.53 -29.08
C PRO A 123 41.39 -17.46 -30.51
N LEU A 124 40.71 -18.48 -30.99
CA LEU A 124 40.05 -18.46 -32.31
C LEU A 124 38.93 -17.43 -32.32
N ALA A 125 38.09 -17.45 -31.31
CA ALA A 125 37.00 -16.48 -31.17
C ALA A 125 37.52 -15.04 -31.15
N ALA A 126 38.61 -14.78 -30.40
CA ALA A 126 39.26 -13.48 -30.33
C ALA A 126 39.87 -13.05 -31.69
N ALA A 127 40.51 -13.95 -32.43
CA ALA A 127 41.05 -13.68 -33.75
C ALA A 127 39.97 -13.32 -34.75
N ILE A 128 38.85 -14.08 -34.77
CA ILE A 128 37.72 -13.80 -35.64
C ILE A 128 37.03 -12.48 -35.27
N PHE A 129 36.86 -12.19 -33.97
CA PHE A 129 36.27 -10.95 -33.48
C PHE A 129 37.14 -9.71 -33.72
N ALA A 130 38.47 -9.90 -33.94
CA ALA A 130 39.36 -8.82 -34.36
C ALA A 130 39.02 -8.23 -35.71
N GLN A 131 38.37 -8.99 -36.61
CA GLN A 131 37.85 -8.55 -37.93
C GLN A 131 38.95 -7.89 -38.79
N ASP A 132 40.12 -8.48 -38.83
CA ASP A 132 41.31 -7.99 -39.57
C ASP A 132 41.35 -8.45 -41.05
N GLY A 133 40.27 -9.07 -41.54
CA GLY A 133 40.10 -9.50 -42.93
C GLY A 133 40.52 -10.94 -43.22
N GLN A 134 40.96 -11.69 -42.21
CA GLN A 134 41.27 -13.12 -42.38
C GLN A 134 40.01 -13.95 -42.47
N ASP A 135 40.06 -15.01 -43.31
CA ASP A 135 38.92 -15.94 -43.43
C ASP A 135 38.79 -16.78 -42.15
N PRO A 136 37.66 -16.73 -41.47
CA PRO A 136 37.39 -17.56 -40.29
C PRO A 136 37.64 -19.05 -40.46
N ALA A 137 37.35 -19.58 -41.66
CA ALA A 137 37.52 -21.01 -41.97
C ALA A 137 39.02 -21.39 -42.02
N VAL A 138 39.87 -20.47 -42.49
CA VAL A 138 41.32 -20.68 -42.51
C VAL A 138 41.87 -20.64 -41.09
N LEU A 139 41.43 -19.63 -40.28
CA LEU A 139 41.87 -19.53 -38.88
C LEU A 139 41.44 -20.77 -38.06
N ALA A 140 40.26 -21.35 -38.34
CA ALA A 140 39.73 -22.47 -37.60
C ALA A 140 40.48 -23.82 -37.88
N GLN A 141 41.24 -23.91 -38.96
CA GLN A 141 41.98 -25.14 -39.29
C GLN A 141 42.99 -25.49 -38.20
N ASP A 142 43.64 -24.50 -37.60
CA ASP A 142 44.67 -24.70 -36.56
C ASP A 142 44.07 -25.13 -35.20
N TYR A 143 42.75 -25.07 -35.06
CA TYR A 143 42.03 -25.37 -33.81
C TYR A 143 41.29 -26.71 -33.87
N VAL A 144 41.35 -27.45 -34.96
CA VAL A 144 40.82 -28.80 -35.06
C VAL A 144 41.61 -29.74 -34.16
N ASN A 145 40.96 -30.31 -33.15
CA ASN A 145 41.57 -31.17 -32.15
C ASN A 145 40.56 -32.23 -31.68
N PRO A 146 40.57 -33.45 -32.27
CA PRO A 146 39.64 -34.49 -31.87
C PRO A 146 39.76 -34.92 -30.41
N GLU A 147 40.95 -34.83 -29.81
CA GLU A 147 41.17 -35.20 -28.39
C GLU A 147 40.43 -34.25 -27.45
N LYS A 148 40.21 -32.98 -27.88
CA LYS A 148 39.39 -32.02 -27.17
C LYS A 148 37.94 -31.94 -27.62
N GLY A 149 37.53 -32.87 -28.51
CA GLY A 149 36.17 -32.93 -29.06
C GLY A 149 35.85 -31.83 -30.07
N VAL A 150 36.90 -31.38 -30.83
CA VAL A 150 36.74 -30.49 -32.00
C VAL A 150 37.19 -31.33 -33.22
N GLU A 151 36.23 -31.97 -33.85
CA GLU A 151 36.56 -32.93 -34.91
C GLU A 151 36.69 -32.29 -36.30
N THR A 152 36.00 -31.18 -36.52
CA THR A 152 35.91 -30.50 -37.81
C THR A 152 36.18 -28.99 -37.68
N VAL A 153 36.42 -28.32 -38.80
CA VAL A 153 36.49 -26.87 -38.90
C VAL A 153 35.18 -26.22 -38.51
N GLU A 154 34.05 -26.84 -38.85
CA GLU A 154 32.70 -26.42 -38.49
C GLU A 154 32.49 -26.46 -36.97
N ASP A 155 33.00 -27.47 -36.28
CA ASP A 155 32.97 -27.57 -34.82
C ASP A 155 33.77 -26.42 -34.16
N ALA A 156 34.96 -26.11 -34.70
CA ALA A 156 35.76 -25.00 -34.22
C ALA A 156 35.07 -23.65 -34.45
N LEU A 157 34.48 -23.44 -35.62
CA LEU A 157 33.73 -22.24 -35.95
C LEU A 157 32.45 -22.08 -35.08
N GLN A 158 31.72 -23.17 -34.88
CA GLN A 158 30.53 -23.12 -33.99
C GLN A 158 30.93 -22.76 -32.56
N GLY A 159 32.00 -23.36 -32.04
CA GLY A 159 32.47 -23.02 -30.71
C GLY A 159 32.96 -21.55 -30.61
N ALA A 160 33.66 -21.03 -31.62
CA ALA A 160 34.06 -19.62 -31.67
C ALA A 160 32.82 -18.69 -31.73
N SER A 161 31.82 -19.05 -32.53
CA SER A 161 30.53 -18.31 -32.60
C SER A 161 29.81 -18.30 -31.25
N ASP A 162 29.74 -19.44 -30.56
CA ASP A 162 29.10 -19.54 -29.23
C ASP A 162 29.84 -18.67 -28.18
N ILE A 163 31.20 -18.57 -28.24
CA ILE A 163 31.98 -17.69 -27.37
C ILE A 163 31.67 -16.22 -27.70
N ILE A 164 31.74 -15.82 -28.97
CA ILE A 164 31.45 -14.43 -29.39
C ILE A 164 30.00 -14.04 -29.00
N ALA A 165 29.05 -14.91 -29.23
CA ALA A 165 27.65 -14.65 -28.85
C ALA A 165 27.50 -14.47 -27.33
N GLU A 166 28.20 -15.27 -26.52
CA GLU A 166 28.17 -15.14 -25.06
C GLU A 166 28.83 -13.84 -24.60
N ASP A 167 30.00 -13.47 -25.15
CA ASP A 167 30.68 -12.23 -24.80
C ASP A 167 29.85 -10.99 -25.15
N LEU A 168 29.19 -10.97 -26.31
CA LEU A 168 28.26 -9.92 -26.69
C LEU A 168 27.05 -9.86 -25.77
N SER A 169 26.57 -11.02 -25.30
CA SER A 169 25.43 -11.09 -24.38
C SER A 169 25.76 -10.57 -22.98
N ASP A 170 27.01 -10.60 -22.59
CA ASP A 170 27.50 -10.13 -21.31
C ASP A 170 27.95 -8.66 -21.33
N ASP A 171 28.00 -8.04 -22.51
CA ASP A 171 28.36 -6.65 -22.65
C ASP A 171 27.30 -5.72 -22.04
N ALA A 172 27.67 -4.99 -20.98
CA ALA A 172 26.78 -4.10 -20.24
C ALA A 172 26.28 -2.92 -21.10
N ALA A 173 27.08 -2.41 -22.06
CA ALA A 173 26.72 -1.30 -22.92
C ALA A 173 25.67 -1.72 -23.96
N ILE A 174 25.84 -2.93 -24.53
CA ILE A 174 24.84 -3.52 -25.45
C ILE A 174 23.51 -3.72 -24.71
N ARG A 175 23.55 -4.33 -23.54
CA ARG A 175 22.36 -4.58 -22.72
C ARG A 175 21.63 -3.28 -22.34
N LYS A 176 22.38 -2.26 -21.90
CA LYS A 176 21.84 -0.94 -21.59
C LYS A 176 21.14 -0.30 -22.80
N SER A 177 21.82 -0.30 -23.95
CA SER A 177 21.26 0.27 -25.19
C SER A 177 20.00 -0.45 -25.65
N LEU A 178 19.98 -1.78 -25.55
CA LEU A 178 18.79 -2.58 -25.88
C LEU A 178 17.64 -2.37 -24.87
N ARG A 179 17.94 -2.29 -23.59
CA ARG A 179 16.93 -2.00 -22.54
C ARG A 179 16.29 -0.64 -22.80
N GLU A 180 17.07 0.40 -23.10
CA GLU A 180 16.57 1.71 -23.44
C GLU A 180 15.72 1.70 -24.73
N LEU A 181 16.13 0.94 -25.74
CA LEU A 181 15.38 0.75 -26.96
C LEU A 181 14.05 0.06 -26.72
N MET A 182 14.07 -1.04 -25.94
CA MET A 182 12.86 -1.78 -25.58
C MET A 182 11.91 -0.94 -24.74
N ASN A 183 12.38 -0.19 -23.76
CA ASN A 183 11.53 0.72 -22.97
C ASN A 183 10.81 1.77 -23.82
N ARG A 184 11.40 2.17 -24.95
CA ARG A 184 10.78 3.13 -25.87
C ARG A 184 9.83 2.51 -26.89
N LYS A 185 10.15 1.32 -27.41
CA LYS A 185 9.51 0.76 -28.61
C LYS A 185 8.85 -0.60 -28.40
N ALA A 186 9.13 -1.31 -27.31
CA ALA A 186 8.56 -2.62 -27.11
C ALA A 186 7.05 -2.55 -26.90
N VAL A 187 6.39 -3.62 -27.31
CA VAL A 187 4.95 -3.80 -27.26
C VAL A 187 4.64 -5.04 -26.45
N LEU A 188 3.72 -4.96 -25.52
CA LEU A 188 3.12 -6.11 -24.87
C LEU A 188 1.97 -6.60 -25.76
N THR A 189 2.09 -7.81 -26.25
CA THR A 189 1.01 -8.54 -26.92
C THR A 189 0.47 -9.61 -25.98
N CYS A 190 -0.81 -9.90 -26.09
CA CYS A 190 -1.43 -10.97 -25.31
C CYS A 190 -2.47 -11.68 -26.13
N HIS A 191 -2.47 -13.00 -26.09
CA HIS A 191 -3.41 -13.86 -26.76
C HIS A 191 -4.06 -14.82 -25.77
N ALA A 192 -5.27 -15.29 -26.07
CA ALA A 192 -5.91 -16.37 -25.30
C ALA A 192 -5.25 -17.72 -25.60
N GLU A 193 -5.18 -18.58 -24.59
CA GLU A 193 -4.84 -20.00 -24.79
C GLU A 193 -5.93 -20.70 -25.61
N ASP A 194 -7.19 -20.43 -25.27
CA ASP A 194 -8.38 -20.88 -26.02
C ASP A 194 -9.25 -19.63 -26.35
N PRO A 195 -9.25 -19.20 -27.64
CA PRO A 195 -10.03 -18.02 -28.05
C PRO A 195 -11.55 -18.18 -27.93
N GLU A 196 -12.07 -19.40 -27.88
CA GLU A 196 -13.51 -19.67 -27.78
C GLU A 196 -13.99 -19.73 -26.32
N ALA A 197 -13.08 -19.85 -25.34
CA ALA A 197 -13.43 -19.88 -23.94
C ALA A 197 -13.99 -18.55 -23.48
N ASP A 198 -15.09 -18.56 -22.72
CA ASP A 198 -15.62 -17.35 -22.08
C ASP A 198 -14.90 -17.08 -20.75
N SER A 199 -14.31 -15.92 -20.60
CA SER A 199 -13.64 -15.51 -19.38
C SER A 199 -13.73 -14.00 -19.13
N VAL A 200 -13.43 -13.60 -17.89
CA VAL A 200 -13.33 -12.19 -17.51
C VAL A 200 -12.17 -11.46 -18.18
N TYR A 201 -11.25 -12.19 -18.82
CA TYR A 201 -10.07 -11.67 -19.51
C TYR A 201 -10.30 -11.43 -21.00
N ARG A 202 -11.51 -11.53 -21.50
CA ARG A 202 -11.83 -11.42 -22.95
C ARG A 202 -11.29 -10.16 -23.62
N LEU A 203 -11.15 -9.05 -22.87
CA LEU A 203 -10.55 -7.82 -23.36
C LEU A 203 -9.07 -7.93 -23.72
N TYR A 204 -8.40 -8.99 -23.27
CA TYR A 204 -6.97 -9.24 -23.47
C TYR A 204 -6.69 -10.41 -24.41
N TYR A 205 -7.71 -10.98 -25.04
CA TYR A 205 -7.56 -12.13 -25.97
C TYR A 205 -6.83 -11.80 -27.26
N ASP A 206 -6.94 -10.56 -27.72
CA ASP A 206 -6.16 -10.00 -28.83
C ASP A 206 -5.74 -8.57 -28.43
N PHE A 207 -4.78 -8.53 -27.53
CA PHE A 207 -4.31 -7.27 -26.93
C PHE A 207 -2.92 -6.94 -27.44
N SER A 208 -2.71 -5.68 -27.81
CA SER A 208 -1.41 -5.14 -28.24
C SER A 208 -1.28 -3.69 -27.86
N GLN A 209 -0.29 -3.36 -27.02
CA GLN A 209 -0.07 -1.99 -26.58
C GLN A 209 1.41 -1.72 -26.29
N PRO A 210 1.95 -0.54 -26.66
CA PRO A 210 3.29 -0.13 -26.26
C PRO A 210 3.45 -0.17 -24.74
N ILE A 211 4.55 -0.73 -24.24
CA ILE A 211 4.78 -0.90 -22.80
C ILE A 211 4.77 0.44 -22.04
N SER A 212 5.17 1.53 -22.70
CA SER A 212 5.15 2.88 -22.13
C SER A 212 3.74 3.46 -21.89
N ARG A 213 2.70 2.82 -22.45
CA ARG A 213 1.30 3.25 -22.31
C ARG A 213 0.46 2.28 -21.47
N LEU A 214 1.04 1.18 -21.02
CA LEU A 214 0.35 0.21 -20.20
C LEU A 214 -0.03 0.80 -18.85
N LEU A 215 -1.28 0.57 -18.46
CA LEU A 215 -1.80 0.93 -17.15
C LEU A 215 -1.61 -0.22 -16.16
N ASP A 216 -1.43 0.08 -14.90
CA ASP A 216 -1.11 -0.92 -13.87
C ASP A 216 -2.19 -2.01 -13.75
N HIS A 217 -3.47 -1.64 -13.81
CA HIS A 217 -4.57 -2.62 -13.78
C HIS A 217 -4.57 -3.58 -14.98
N GLN A 218 -4.11 -3.14 -16.17
CA GLN A 218 -3.98 -4.01 -17.35
C GLN A 218 -2.87 -5.04 -17.14
N ILE A 219 -1.74 -4.61 -16.59
CA ILE A 219 -0.62 -5.50 -16.27
C ILE A 219 -1.06 -6.54 -15.24
N LEU A 220 -1.75 -6.14 -14.18
CA LEU A 220 -2.23 -7.03 -13.12
C LEU A 220 -3.27 -8.03 -13.64
N ALA A 221 -4.19 -7.59 -14.50
CA ALA A 221 -5.16 -8.48 -15.14
C ALA A 221 -4.49 -9.51 -16.03
N ILE A 222 -3.53 -9.08 -16.86
CA ILE A 222 -2.77 -9.97 -17.75
C ILE A 222 -1.93 -10.97 -16.93
N ASN A 223 -1.25 -10.52 -15.87
CA ASN A 223 -0.46 -11.39 -15.00
C ASN A 223 -1.33 -12.45 -14.32
N ARG A 224 -2.52 -12.08 -13.86
CA ARG A 224 -3.47 -13.05 -13.27
C ARG A 224 -3.99 -14.02 -14.31
N GLY A 225 -4.39 -13.57 -15.51
CA GLY A 225 -4.83 -14.42 -16.59
C GLY A 225 -3.74 -15.39 -17.08
N GLU A 226 -2.47 -14.96 -17.09
CA GLU A 226 -1.31 -15.82 -17.37
C GLU A 226 -1.14 -16.89 -16.27
N LYS A 227 -1.21 -16.50 -15.00
CA LYS A 227 -1.12 -17.42 -13.85
C LYS A 227 -2.26 -18.45 -13.84
N GLU A 228 -3.44 -18.08 -14.30
CA GLU A 228 -4.60 -18.96 -14.44
C GLU A 228 -4.55 -19.82 -15.72
N GLY A 229 -3.55 -19.63 -16.59
CA GLY A 229 -3.38 -20.37 -17.84
C GLY A 229 -4.36 -19.98 -18.95
N ILE A 230 -5.01 -18.82 -18.82
CA ILE A 230 -5.99 -18.33 -19.79
C ILE A 230 -5.33 -17.43 -20.85
N LEU A 231 -4.32 -16.66 -20.44
CA LEU A 231 -3.64 -15.70 -21.28
C LEU A 231 -2.17 -16.09 -21.53
N LYS A 232 -1.66 -15.73 -22.71
CA LYS A 232 -0.25 -15.84 -23.11
C LYS A 232 0.29 -14.45 -23.47
N PRO A 233 0.81 -13.71 -22.50
CA PRO A 233 1.45 -12.43 -22.78
C PRO A 233 2.86 -12.61 -23.32
N ASN A 234 3.26 -11.71 -24.22
CA ASN A 234 4.59 -11.68 -24.79
C ASN A 234 5.06 -10.23 -24.98
N VAL A 235 6.31 -9.93 -24.66
CA VAL A 235 6.92 -8.63 -24.99
C VAL A 235 7.67 -8.78 -26.30
N THR A 236 7.31 -7.98 -27.27
CA THR A 236 7.93 -7.98 -28.59
C THR A 236 8.58 -6.63 -28.89
N LEU A 237 9.63 -6.63 -29.68
CA LEU A 237 10.23 -5.41 -30.22
C LEU A 237 9.96 -5.37 -31.73
N PRO A 238 9.03 -4.53 -32.21
CA PRO A 238 8.71 -4.44 -33.63
C PRO A 238 9.90 -3.98 -34.49
N GLY A 239 10.01 -4.51 -35.68
CA GLY A 239 11.07 -4.15 -36.62
C GLY A 239 12.39 -4.87 -36.40
N ASN A 240 13.46 -4.35 -37.02
CA ASN A 240 14.80 -4.95 -36.97
C ASN A 240 15.81 -4.15 -36.09
N ASP A 241 15.30 -3.23 -35.28
CA ASP A 241 16.15 -2.34 -34.46
C ASP A 241 16.94 -3.10 -33.39
N GLY A 242 16.38 -4.16 -32.84
CA GLY A 242 17.01 -5.00 -31.81
C GLY A 242 18.27 -5.71 -32.31
N PRO A 243 18.17 -6.60 -33.32
CA PRO A 243 19.35 -7.21 -33.96
C PRO A 243 20.34 -6.17 -34.46
N ALA A 244 19.85 -5.11 -35.12
CA ALA A 244 20.70 -4.03 -35.64
C ALA A 244 21.51 -3.30 -34.56
N CYS A 245 21.00 -3.19 -33.33
CA CYS A 245 21.72 -2.60 -32.20
C CYS A 245 22.95 -3.46 -31.83
N VAL A 246 22.76 -4.78 -31.70
CA VAL A 246 23.86 -5.72 -31.36
C VAL A 246 24.86 -5.82 -32.51
N ILE A 247 24.39 -5.95 -33.73
CA ILE A 247 25.25 -6.00 -34.94
C ILE A 247 26.11 -4.77 -35.04
N ARG A 248 25.56 -3.56 -34.83
CA ARG A 248 26.31 -2.31 -34.88
C ARG A 248 27.38 -2.23 -33.81
N ALA A 249 27.11 -2.76 -32.62
CA ALA A 249 28.10 -2.81 -31.53
C ALA A 249 29.20 -3.86 -31.79
N ALA A 250 28.87 -4.97 -32.43
CA ALA A 250 29.78 -6.07 -32.73
C ALA A 250 30.67 -5.80 -33.95
N LEU A 251 30.16 -5.15 -35.00
CA LEU A 251 30.88 -4.92 -36.23
C LEU A 251 31.84 -3.71 -36.13
N LYS A 252 33.11 -3.91 -36.49
CA LYS A 252 34.06 -2.81 -36.58
C LYS A 252 33.81 -1.98 -37.86
N PRO A 253 34.08 -0.67 -37.83
CA PRO A 253 33.92 0.22 -39.00
C PRO A 253 35.13 0.05 -39.96
N THR A 254 35.32 -1.15 -40.49
CA THR A 254 36.37 -1.50 -41.46
C THR A 254 35.74 -1.71 -42.86
N ALA A 255 36.56 -1.66 -43.90
CA ALA A 255 36.08 -1.97 -45.26
C ALA A 255 35.60 -3.44 -45.41
N PHE A 256 36.02 -4.31 -44.49
CA PHE A 256 35.63 -5.72 -44.44
C PHE A 256 34.45 -5.89 -43.50
N VAL A 257 33.35 -6.41 -44.02
CA VAL A 257 32.17 -6.75 -43.21
C VAL A 257 32.20 -8.24 -42.90
N SER A 258 32.47 -8.60 -41.66
CA SER A 258 32.48 -10.00 -41.21
C SER A 258 31.05 -10.54 -41.13
N THR A 259 30.67 -11.39 -42.10
CA THR A 259 29.37 -12.10 -42.08
C THR A 259 29.29 -13.06 -40.91
N PHE A 260 30.42 -13.65 -40.49
CA PHE A 260 30.51 -14.54 -39.34
C PHE A 260 30.18 -13.81 -38.02
N VAL A 261 30.82 -12.67 -37.77
CA VAL A 261 30.54 -11.86 -36.56
C VAL A 261 29.12 -11.33 -36.56
N ARG A 262 28.57 -10.99 -37.72
CA ARG A 262 27.16 -10.61 -37.86
C ARG A 262 26.22 -11.73 -37.43
N SER A 263 26.45 -12.96 -37.92
CA SER A 263 25.64 -14.13 -37.56
C SER A 263 25.75 -14.45 -36.07
N ALA A 264 26.95 -14.37 -35.47
CA ALA A 264 27.14 -14.53 -34.05
C ALA A 264 26.41 -13.46 -33.22
N ALA A 265 26.35 -12.19 -33.71
CA ALA A 265 25.61 -11.12 -33.07
C ALA A 265 24.09 -11.30 -33.15
N GLU A 266 23.60 -11.82 -34.27
CA GLU A 266 22.17 -12.20 -34.43
C GLU A 266 21.79 -13.34 -33.44
N ASP A 267 22.62 -14.39 -33.35
CA ASP A 267 22.42 -15.46 -32.38
C ASP A 267 22.50 -14.95 -30.91
N ALA A 268 23.44 -14.07 -30.62
CA ALA A 268 23.54 -13.40 -29.30
C ALA A 268 22.21 -12.70 -28.95
N TYR A 269 21.67 -11.94 -29.89
CA TYR A 269 20.41 -11.24 -29.70
C TYR A 269 19.25 -12.21 -29.48
N GLU A 270 19.02 -13.12 -30.42
CA GLU A 270 17.83 -13.98 -30.43
C GLU A 270 17.80 -15.00 -29.30
N ARG A 271 18.93 -15.62 -29.02
CA ARG A 271 19.03 -16.71 -28.06
C ARG A 271 19.35 -16.26 -26.62
N LEU A 272 20.16 -15.22 -26.44
CA LEU A 272 20.70 -14.86 -25.13
C LEU A 272 20.17 -13.55 -24.59
N ILE A 273 20.25 -12.45 -25.38
CA ILE A 273 19.96 -11.11 -24.86
C ILE A 273 18.47 -10.84 -24.81
N PHE A 274 17.77 -10.98 -25.95
CA PHE A 274 16.36 -10.61 -26.04
C PHE A 274 15.48 -11.41 -25.08
N PRO A 275 15.58 -12.75 -24.94
CA PRO A 275 14.79 -13.48 -23.96
C PRO A 275 15.09 -13.11 -22.49
N SER A 276 16.32 -12.68 -22.23
CA SER A 276 16.72 -12.18 -20.91
C SER A 276 16.09 -10.83 -20.59
N LEU A 277 16.21 -9.86 -21.52
CA LEU A 277 15.60 -8.53 -21.37
C LEU A 277 14.08 -8.56 -21.39
N GLN A 278 13.49 -9.46 -22.17
CA GLN A 278 12.05 -9.70 -22.20
C GLN A 278 11.50 -10.09 -20.81
N ARG A 279 12.18 -11.00 -20.11
CA ARG A 279 11.83 -11.37 -18.73
C ARG A 279 12.04 -10.23 -17.76
N GLU A 280 13.14 -9.48 -17.90
CA GLU A 280 13.46 -8.31 -17.08
C GLU A 280 12.36 -7.25 -17.20
N ILE A 281 12.00 -6.86 -18.43
CA ILE A 281 10.94 -5.88 -18.67
C ILE A 281 9.59 -6.35 -18.15
N ARG A 282 9.26 -7.65 -18.28
CA ARG A 282 8.04 -8.21 -17.70
C ARG A 282 8.05 -8.10 -16.17
N SER A 283 9.21 -8.33 -15.53
CA SER A 283 9.37 -8.14 -14.09
C SER A 283 9.19 -6.66 -13.71
N ASP A 284 9.89 -5.76 -14.39
CA ASP A 284 9.82 -4.32 -14.11
C ASP A 284 8.38 -3.76 -14.26
N LEU A 285 7.68 -4.21 -15.29
CA LEU A 285 6.26 -3.86 -15.48
C LEU A 285 5.39 -4.37 -14.33
N SER A 286 5.63 -5.60 -13.87
CA SER A 286 4.89 -6.19 -12.76
C SER A 286 5.19 -5.46 -11.45
N ASP A 287 6.46 -5.17 -11.16
CA ASP A 287 6.88 -4.46 -9.95
C ASP A 287 6.30 -3.05 -9.90
N ARG A 288 6.29 -2.34 -11.03
CA ARG A 288 5.62 -1.04 -11.15
C ARG A 288 4.13 -1.15 -10.86
N ALA A 289 3.45 -2.13 -11.45
CA ALA A 289 2.02 -2.33 -11.27
C ALA A 289 1.66 -2.74 -9.84
N TYR A 290 2.49 -3.55 -9.19
CA TYR A 290 2.33 -3.91 -7.78
C TYR A 290 2.50 -2.69 -6.87
N ALA A 291 3.54 -1.89 -7.08
CA ALA A 291 3.75 -0.66 -6.31
C ALA A 291 2.56 0.30 -6.43
N GLY A 292 2.04 0.51 -7.65
CA GLY A 292 0.86 1.33 -7.89
C GLY A 292 -0.40 0.78 -7.20
N ALA A 293 -0.63 -0.53 -7.28
CA ALA A 293 -1.76 -1.18 -6.61
C ALA A 293 -1.66 -1.09 -5.08
N ILE A 294 -0.50 -1.37 -4.50
CA ILE A 294 -0.26 -1.28 -3.05
C ILE A 294 -0.48 0.16 -2.56
N HIS A 295 0.00 1.15 -3.31
CA HIS A 295 -0.26 2.55 -3.01
C HIS A 295 -1.77 2.87 -2.99
N ASN A 296 -2.51 2.42 -4.00
CA ASN A 296 -3.97 2.61 -4.04
C ASN A 296 -4.68 1.90 -2.88
N PHE A 297 -4.21 0.70 -2.48
CA PHE A 297 -4.77 -0.01 -1.33
C PHE A 297 -4.52 0.74 -0.01
N ALA A 298 -3.35 1.32 0.16
CA ALA A 298 -3.04 2.18 1.30
C ALA A 298 -3.94 3.43 1.34
N LEU A 299 -4.17 4.06 0.18
CA LEU A 299 -5.11 5.19 0.06
C LEU A 299 -6.55 4.82 0.40
N ASN A 300 -6.99 3.62 0.05
CA ASN A 300 -8.34 3.13 0.36
C ASN A 300 -8.50 2.72 1.83
N LEU A 301 -7.45 2.21 2.47
CA LEU A 301 -7.48 1.75 3.86
C LEU A 301 -7.59 2.93 4.85
N LYS A 302 -6.81 3.99 4.64
CA LYS A 302 -6.74 5.12 5.58
C LYS A 302 -8.10 5.72 5.93
N PRO A 303 -8.97 6.07 4.95
CA PRO A 303 -10.29 6.62 5.25
C PRO A 303 -11.25 5.62 5.92
N LEU A 304 -11.10 4.31 5.68
CA LEU A 304 -11.90 3.30 6.39
C LEU A 304 -11.56 3.28 7.88
N LEU A 305 -10.28 3.38 8.23
CA LEU A 305 -9.82 3.45 9.61
C LEU A 305 -10.18 4.79 10.27
N MET A 306 -10.16 5.87 9.51
CA MET A 306 -10.39 7.24 9.98
C MET A 306 -11.87 7.66 9.93
N GLN A 307 -12.81 6.74 9.68
CA GLN A 307 -14.23 7.05 9.74
C GLN A 307 -14.61 7.61 11.12
N PRO A 308 -15.43 8.69 11.16
CA PRO A 308 -15.91 9.25 12.42
C PRO A 308 -16.68 8.21 13.23
N PRO A 309 -16.38 8.07 14.52
CA PRO A 309 -17.05 7.13 15.40
C PRO A 309 -18.43 7.63 15.84
N VAL A 310 -19.39 6.73 16.04
CA VAL A 310 -20.71 7.02 16.62
C VAL A 310 -20.67 6.60 18.10
N LYS A 311 -20.01 7.40 18.94
CA LYS A 311 -19.77 7.10 20.35
C LYS A 311 -20.96 7.43 21.27
N GLY A 312 -20.99 6.79 22.43
CA GLY A 312 -21.90 7.18 23.53
C GLY A 312 -23.29 6.59 23.48
N PHE A 313 -23.57 5.69 22.54
CA PHE A 313 -24.90 5.10 22.38
C PHE A 313 -24.88 3.57 22.43
N VAL A 314 -25.98 3.00 22.95
CA VAL A 314 -26.23 1.56 22.84
C VAL A 314 -26.48 1.22 21.38
N THR A 315 -25.73 0.25 20.86
CA THR A 315 -25.76 -0.13 19.44
C THR A 315 -26.14 -1.61 19.29
N MET A 316 -26.98 -1.90 18.32
CA MET A 316 -27.31 -3.28 17.93
C MET A 316 -26.57 -3.62 16.63
N GLY A 317 -25.80 -4.71 16.62
CA GLY A 317 -25.17 -5.25 15.42
C GLY A 317 -25.99 -6.39 14.84
N LEU A 318 -26.19 -6.35 13.55
CA LEU A 318 -26.86 -7.40 12.77
C LEU A 318 -25.87 -7.97 11.76
N ASP A 319 -25.57 -9.26 11.87
CA ASP A 319 -24.78 -10.03 10.91
C ASP A 319 -25.73 -10.86 10.05
N PRO A 320 -26.05 -10.41 8.82
CA PRO A 320 -27.07 -11.03 7.97
C PRO A 320 -26.68 -12.44 7.50
N GLY A 321 -27.66 -13.31 7.31
CA GLY A 321 -27.43 -14.64 6.75
C GLY A 321 -28.73 -15.37 6.39
N TYR A 322 -28.73 -16.07 5.24
CA TYR A 322 -29.91 -16.82 4.80
C TYR A 322 -30.13 -18.09 5.61
N ARG A 323 -29.16 -19.02 5.64
CA ARG A 323 -29.34 -20.35 6.21
C ARG A 323 -29.24 -20.37 7.75
N ASN A 324 -28.26 -19.66 8.28
CA ASN A 324 -27.93 -19.69 9.71
C ASN A 324 -28.63 -18.55 10.48
N GLY A 325 -29.55 -17.83 9.85
CA GLY A 325 -30.22 -16.69 10.42
C GLY A 325 -29.33 -15.44 10.52
N CYS A 326 -29.94 -14.33 10.88
CA CYS A 326 -29.25 -13.09 11.21
C CYS A 326 -28.83 -13.12 12.70
N LYS A 327 -27.54 -13.00 12.97
CA LYS A 327 -27.01 -12.93 14.34
C LYS A 327 -27.13 -11.52 14.85
N VAL A 328 -27.48 -11.39 16.10
CA VAL A 328 -27.79 -10.13 16.77
C VAL A 328 -26.91 -9.98 18.00
N ALA A 329 -26.28 -8.84 18.15
CA ALA A 329 -25.60 -8.47 19.38
C ALA A 329 -25.98 -7.04 19.77
N VAL A 330 -26.27 -6.81 21.03
CA VAL A 330 -26.47 -5.46 21.59
C VAL A 330 -25.27 -5.14 22.46
N VAL A 331 -24.64 -4.01 22.19
CA VAL A 331 -23.48 -3.51 22.96
C VAL A 331 -23.82 -2.16 23.59
N ASP A 332 -23.32 -1.93 24.80
CA ASP A 332 -23.47 -0.64 25.47
C ASP A 332 -22.57 0.45 24.83
N ALA A 333 -22.60 1.64 25.37
CA ALA A 333 -21.83 2.78 24.90
C ALA A 333 -20.30 2.57 24.93
N THR A 334 -19.81 1.58 25.72
CA THR A 334 -18.40 1.21 25.82
C THR A 334 -18.01 0.00 24.97
N GLY A 335 -18.97 -0.59 24.24
CA GLY A 335 -18.77 -1.79 23.45
C GLY A 335 -18.90 -3.11 24.23
N LYS A 336 -19.33 -3.09 25.51
CA LYS A 336 -19.62 -4.29 26.31
C LYS A 336 -20.90 -4.93 25.82
N VAL A 337 -20.91 -6.25 25.64
CA VAL A 337 -22.08 -7.00 25.21
C VAL A 337 -23.13 -7.04 26.32
N LEU A 338 -24.35 -6.63 25.98
CA LEU A 338 -25.54 -6.64 26.86
C LEU A 338 -26.45 -7.82 26.57
N ALA A 339 -26.62 -8.18 25.31
CA ALA A 339 -27.48 -9.27 24.88
C ALA A 339 -27.05 -9.81 23.51
N THR A 340 -27.38 -11.06 23.24
CA THR A 340 -27.22 -11.70 21.94
C THR A 340 -28.48 -12.47 21.56
N SER A 341 -28.74 -12.64 20.27
CA SER A 341 -29.86 -13.43 19.74
C SER A 341 -29.57 -13.90 18.33
N VAL A 342 -30.40 -14.80 17.80
CA VAL A 342 -30.43 -15.16 16.37
C VAL A 342 -31.86 -15.05 15.90
N VAL A 343 -32.08 -14.38 14.77
CA VAL A 343 -33.40 -14.20 14.15
C VAL A 343 -33.37 -14.64 12.70
N TYR A 344 -34.52 -14.96 12.11
CA TYR A 344 -34.64 -15.55 10.78
C TYR A 344 -35.53 -14.71 9.84
N PRO A 345 -35.15 -13.49 9.48
CA PRO A 345 -36.00 -12.59 8.71
C PRO A 345 -36.24 -13.03 7.26
N THR A 346 -35.39 -13.92 6.73
CA THR A 346 -35.38 -14.30 5.32
C THR A 346 -36.13 -15.57 4.98
N PHE A 347 -36.64 -16.30 5.98
CA PHE A 347 -37.32 -17.60 5.75
C PHE A 347 -38.74 -17.45 5.21
N ASN A 348 -39.58 -16.63 5.84
CA ASN A 348 -40.93 -16.31 5.44
C ASN A 348 -41.45 -15.12 6.25
N GLU A 349 -42.60 -14.56 5.88
CA GLU A 349 -43.19 -13.36 6.52
C GLU A 349 -43.49 -13.58 8.01
N ARG A 350 -43.92 -14.76 8.42
CA ARG A 350 -44.14 -15.08 9.84
C ARG A 350 -42.85 -15.00 10.63
N LYS A 351 -41.75 -15.56 10.11
CA LYS A 351 -40.44 -15.52 10.76
C LYS A 351 -39.87 -14.11 10.79
N LYS A 352 -40.15 -13.30 9.78
CA LYS A 352 -39.78 -11.88 9.76
C LYS A 352 -40.54 -11.12 10.89
N GLN A 353 -41.80 -11.36 11.10
CA GLN A 353 -42.58 -10.74 12.19
C GLN A 353 -42.08 -11.21 13.59
N GLU A 354 -41.79 -12.51 13.76
CA GLU A 354 -41.17 -13.02 14.98
C GLU A 354 -39.81 -12.31 15.23
N ALA A 355 -39.01 -12.08 14.18
CA ALA A 355 -37.74 -11.35 14.27
C ALA A 355 -37.96 -9.90 14.72
N ILE A 356 -38.90 -9.19 14.13
CA ILE A 356 -39.26 -7.81 14.52
C ILE A 356 -39.70 -7.73 15.99
N GLU A 357 -40.48 -8.69 16.48
CA GLU A 357 -40.88 -8.75 17.89
C GLU A 357 -39.71 -8.95 18.84
N VAL A 358 -38.79 -9.88 18.53
CA VAL A 358 -37.56 -10.12 19.31
C VAL A 358 -36.70 -8.87 19.36
N LEU A 359 -36.44 -8.27 18.19
CA LEU A 359 -35.59 -7.06 18.08
C LEU A 359 -36.28 -5.87 18.78
N SER A 360 -37.59 -5.71 18.66
CA SER A 360 -38.34 -4.66 19.39
C SER A 360 -38.21 -4.81 20.91
N GLY A 361 -38.21 -6.05 21.40
CA GLY A 361 -37.98 -6.35 22.82
C GLY A 361 -36.59 -5.94 23.28
N LEU A 362 -35.58 -6.26 22.49
CA LEU A 362 -34.19 -5.87 22.76
C LEU A 362 -33.97 -4.35 22.70
N MET A 363 -34.57 -3.68 21.71
CA MET A 363 -34.50 -2.22 21.56
C MET A 363 -35.09 -1.49 22.76
N LYS A 364 -36.26 -1.91 23.21
CA LYS A 364 -36.94 -1.33 24.39
C LYS A 364 -36.15 -1.57 25.68
N ARG A 365 -35.69 -2.83 25.90
CA ARG A 365 -34.99 -3.24 27.12
C ARG A 365 -33.67 -2.50 27.30
N HIS A 366 -32.89 -2.36 26.21
CA HIS A 366 -31.53 -1.81 26.27
C HIS A 366 -31.45 -0.36 25.74
N LYS A 367 -32.58 0.25 25.33
CA LYS A 367 -32.64 1.62 24.80
C LYS A 367 -31.66 1.81 23.60
N VAL A 368 -31.70 0.85 22.67
CA VAL A 368 -30.88 0.88 21.48
C VAL A 368 -31.15 2.13 20.64
N ARG A 369 -30.11 2.84 20.28
CA ARG A 369 -30.19 4.09 19.50
C ARG A 369 -29.78 3.90 18.05
N HIS A 370 -28.82 3.03 17.79
CA HIS A 370 -28.30 2.77 16.47
C HIS A 370 -28.28 1.27 16.15
N ILE A 371 -28.52 0.94 14.89
CA ILE A 371 -28.43 -0.41 14.36
C ILE A 371 -27.35 -0.43 13.28
N ALA A 372 -26.33 -1.28 13.46
CA ALA A 372 -25.29 -1.56 12.49
C ALA A 372 -25.64 -2.84 11.72
N ILE A 373 -25.78 -2.79 10.42
CA ILE A 373 -26.11 -3.95 9.57
C ILE A 373 -24.89 -4.26 8.72
N GLY A 374 -24.40 -5.50 8.77
CA GLY A 374 -23.35 -5.97 7.89
C GLY A 374 -23.78 -5.93 6.41
N ASN A 375 -22.85 -5.62 5.52
CA ASN A 375 -23.13 -5.47 4.07
C ASN A 375 -22.99 -6.77 3.27
N GLY A 376 -22.97 -7.93 3.93
CA GLY A 376 -22.83 -9.23 3.28
C GLY A 376 -24.13 -9.82 2.75
N THR A 377 -24.11 -11.15 2.65
CA THR A 377 -25.26 -11.93 2.14
C THR A 377 -26.50 -11.70 2.99
N ALA A 378 -27.69 -11.48 2.37
CA ALA A 378 -28.96 -11.17 3.03
C ALA A 378 -29.04 -9.77 3.71
N SER A 379 -28.12 -8.88 3.40
CA SER A 379 -28.11 -7.50 3.93
C SER A 379 -29.40 -6.74 3.55
N ARG A 380 -29.87 -6.90 2.32
CA ARG A 380 -31.10 -6.24 1.81
C ARG A 380 -32.36 -6.60 2.59
N GLU A 381 -32.55 -7.89 2.80
CA GLU A 381 -33.72 -8.40 3.53
C GLU A 381 -33.63 -7.97 5.00
N THR A 382 -32.46 -7.96 5.57
CA THR A 382 -32.21 -7.49 6.92
C THR A 382 -32.44 -5.98 7.04
N GLU A 383 -32.03 -5.19 6.05
CA GLU A 383 -32.28 -3.76 5.98
C GLU A 383 -33.80 -3.46 5.86
N ALA A 384 -34.50 -4.15 4.96
CA ALA A 384 -35.95 -3.99 4.80
C ALA A 384 -36.70 -4.30 6.11
N MET A 385 -36.32 -5.39 6.80
CA MET A 385 -36.86 -5.70 8.12
C MET A 385 -36.54 -4.60 9.14
N THR A 386 -35.33 -4.07 9.13
CA THR A 386 -34.90 -3.02 10.07
C THR A 386 -35.69 -1.72 9.86
N VAL A 387 -35.96 -1.33 8.62
CA VAL A 387 -36.80 -0.14 8.34
C VAL A 387 -38.21 -0.33 8.85
N GLU A 388 -38.78 -1.53 8.71
CA GLU A 388 -40.13 -1.86 9.27
C GLU A 388 -40.07 -1.78 10.81
N LEU A 389 -39.04 -2.33 11.45
CA LEU A 389 -38.80 -2.24 12.89
C LEU A 389 -38.72 -0.77 13.36
N LEU A 390 -37.98 0.08 12.64
CA LEU A 390 -37.72 1.48 13.01
C LEU A 390 -38.98 2.37 12.95
N ARG A 391 -40.05 1.96 12.26
CA ARG A 391 -41.33 2.68 12.31
C ARG A 391 -41.87 2.82 13.74
N ASN A 392 -41.53 1.86 14.61
CA ASN A 392 -41.90 1.87 16.02
C ASN A 392 -40.88 2.57 16.94
N PHE A 393 -39.77 3.03 16.37
CA PHE A 393 -38.64 3.65 17.12
C PHE A 393 -38.09 4.87 16.37
N PRO A 394 -38.87 6.00 16.32
CA PRO A 394 -38.52 7.17 15.52
C PRO A 394 -37.22 7.84 15.93
N GLU A 395 -36.75 7.57 17.15
CA GLU A 395 -35.50 8.09 17.70
C GLU A 395 -34.29 7.27 17.27
N ALA A 396 -34.48 6.06 16.77
CA ALA A 396 -33.40 5.20 16.34
C ALA A 396 -33.08 5.35 14.84
N SER A 397 -31.89 4.96 14.45
CA SER A 397 -31.42 4.99 13.08
C SER A 397 -30.55 3.78 12.78
N TYR A 398 -30.29 3.50 11.50
CA TYR A 398 -29.39 2.42 11.11
C TYR A 398 -28.31 2.89 10.15
N MET A 399 -27.29 2.09 10.03
CA MET A 399 -26.20 2.24 9.04
C MET A 399 -25.79 0.87 8.54
N ILE A 400 -25.51 0.78 7.23
CA ILE A 400 -24.83 -0.37 6.64
C ILE A 400 -23.34 -0.25 6.94
N VAL A 401 -22.78 -1.25 7.60
CA VAL A 401 -21.38 -1.30 8.02
C VAL A 401 -20.64 -2.33 7.17
N ASN A 402 -19.45 -1.97 6.72
CA ASN A 402 -18.59 -2.93 6.03
C ASN A 402 -18.21 -4.07 7.00
N GLU A 403 -18.65 -5.29 6.69
CA GLU A 403 -18.35 -6.49 7.50
C GLU A 403 -17.08 -7.22 7.08
N ALA A 404 -16.35 -6.73 6.05
CA ALA A 404 -15.12 -7.37 5.59
C ALA A 404 -14.19 -7.69 6.76
N GLY A 405 -13.69 -8.92 6.79
CA GLY A 405 -12.83 -9.42 7.88
C GLY A 405 -13.55 -9.70 9.21
N ALA A 406 -14.86 -9.45 9.37
CA ALA A 406 -15.58 -9.77 10.62
C ALA A 406 -15.58 -11.29 10.90
N SER A 407 -15.71 -12.11 9.86
CA SER A 407 -15.60 -13.56 9.97
C SER A 407 -14.18 -14.01 10.31
N VAL A 408 -13.14 -13.33 9.79
CA VAL A 408 -11.74 -13.59 10.14
C VAL A 408 -11.50 -13.26 11.61
N TYR A 409 -11.97 -12.10 12.08
CA TYR A 409 -11.91 -11.76 13.50
C TYR A 409 -12.62 -12.78 14.36
N SER A 410 -13.86 -13.15 14.03
CA SER A 410 -14.67 -14.05 14.85
C SER A 410 -14.04 -15.43 15.04
N ALA A 411 -13.28 -15.91 14.06
CA ALA A 411 -12.53 -17.17 14.10
C ALA A 411 -11.13 -17.04 14.73
N SER A 412 -10.69 -15.82 15.06
CA SER A 412 -9.35 -15.58 15.58
C SER A 412 -9.18 -15.99 17.03
N PRO A 413 -7.95 -16.32 17.48
CA PRO A 413 -7.65 -16.54 18.88
C PRO A 413 -8.02 -15.34 19.76
N LEU A 414 -7.82 -14.12 19.26
CA LEU A 414 -8.18 -12.89 19.97
C LEU A 414 -9.67 -12.82 20.29
N ALA A 415 -10.53 -13.13 19.32
CA ALA A 415 -11.97 -13.14 19.53
C ALA A 415 -12.41 -14.28 20.50
N ALA A 416 -11.66 -15.39 20.50
CA ALA A 416 -11.88 -16.46 21.47
C ALA A 416 -11.50 -16.06 22.90
N GLU A 417 -10.43 -15.27 23.06
CA GLU A 417 -10.03 -14.70 24.36
C GLU A 417 -11.03 -13.62 24.83
N GLU A 418 -11.51 -12.74 23.92
CA GLU A 418 -12.49 -11.70 24.25
C GLU A 418 -13.88 -12.27 24.60
N PHE A 419 -14.28 -13.35 23.95
CA PHE A 419 -15.61 -13.95 24.04
C PHE A 419 -15.56 -15.48 24.12
N PRO A 420 -15.03 -16.06 25.20
CA PRO A 420 -14.92 -17.51 25.33
C PRO A 420 -16.28 -18.20 25.37
N GLU A 421 -17.34 -17.49 25.82
CA GLU A 421 -18.69 -18.02 25.98
C GLU A 421 -19.54 -17.94 24.70
N PHE A 422 -19.06 -17.20 23.67
CA PHE A 422 -19.85 -16.98 22.46
C PHE A 422 -19.42 -17.90 21.32
N ASP A 423 -20.41 -18.41 20.61
CA ASP A 423 -20.18 -19.06 19.31
C ASP A 423 -19.50 -18.07 18.34
N VAL A 424 -18.65 -18.63 17.48
CA VAL A 424 -17.94 -17.90 16.40
C VAL A 424 -18.88 -16.97 15.62
N ASN A 425 -20.10 -17.42 15.34
CA ASN A 425 -21.07 -16.62 14.61
C ASN A 425 -21.59 -15.37 15.36
N LEU A 426 -21.69 -15.41 16.68
CA LEU A 426 -22.14 -14.27 17.48
C LEU A 426 -21.07 -13.19 17.63
N ARG A 427 -19.81 -13.57 17.59
CA ARG A 427 -18.68 -12.64 17.69
C ARG A 427 -18.63 -11.66 16.51
N SER A 428 -19.06 -12.09 15.31
CA SER A 428 -19.12 -11.20 14.14
C SER A 428 -20.16 -10.09 14.33
N ALA A 429 -21.33 -10.39 14.87
CA ALA A 429 -22.36 -9.40 15.18
C ALA A 429 -21.88 -8.35 16.21
N VAL A 430 -21.10 -8.77 17.21
CA VAL A 430 -20.46 -7.86 18.16
C VAL A 430 -19.47 -6.94 17.44
N SER A 431 -18.63 -7.49 16.56
CA SER A 431 -17.67 -6.71 15.77
C SER A 431 -18.39 -5.68 14.90
N ILE A 432 -19.49 -6.05 14.22
CA ILE A 432 -20.28 -5.15 13.39
C ILE A 432 -20.84 -3.98 14.22
N ALA A 433 -21.38 -4.24 15.42
CA ALA A 433 -21.85 -3.20 16.32
C ALA A 433 -20.74 -2.24 16.74
N ARG A 434 -19.59 -2.76 17.13
CA ARG A 434 -18.42 -1.98 17.56
C ARG A 434 -17.79 -1.18 16.43
N ARG A 435 -17.85 -1.66 15.18
CA ARG A 435 -17.37 -0.90 14.01
C ARG A 435 -18.16 0.39 13.78
N LEU A 436 -19.44 0.44 14.15
CA LEU A 436 -20.20 1.68 14.12
C LEU A 436 -19.76 2.61 15.26
N GLN A 437 -19.50 2.07 16.44
CA GLN A 437 -19.10 2.86 17.60
C GLN A 437 -17.69 3.45 17.47
N ASP A 438 -16.70 2.65 17.09
CA ASP A 438 -15.34 3.09 16.77
C ASP A 438 -14.70 2.14 15.75
N PRO A 439 -14.72 2.52 14.45
CA PRO A 439 -14.14 1.70 13.39
C PRO A 439 -12.66 1.39 13.61
N LEU A 440 -11.85 2.37 14.00
CA LEU A 440 -10.42 2.20 14.19
C LEU A 440 -10.11 1.18 15.29
N ALA A 441 -10.74 1.33 16.46
CA ALA A 441 -10.52 0.44 17.61
C ALA A 441 -10.86 -1.03 17.31
N GLU A 442 -11.81 -1.27 16.42
CA GLU A 442 -12.23 -2.61 16.04
C GLU A 442 -11.41 -3.17 14.85
N LEU A 443 -11.16 -2.35 13.81
CA LEU A 443 -10.46 -2.80 12.61
C LEU A 443 -8.98 -3.12 12.85
N VAL A 444 -8.33 -2.50 13.82
CA VAL A 444 -6.93 -2.85 14.20
C VAL A 444 -6.75 -4.27 14.76
N LYS A 445 -7.86 -4.95 15.11
CA LYS A 445 -7.85 -6.35 15.56
C LYS A 445 -7.72 -7.33 14.41
N ILE A 446 -7.83 -6.87 13.17
CA ILE A 446 -7.91 -7.68 11.96
C ILE A 446 -6.67 -7.38 11.11
N ASP A 447 -6.15 -8.39 10.42
CA ASP A 447 -5.18 -8.15 9.35
C ASP A 447 -5.79 -7.22 8.31
N PRO A 448 -5.17 -6.06 7.98
CA PRO A 448 -5.71 -5.12 7.02
C PRO A 448 -6.05 -5.74 5.66
N LYS A 449 -5.35 -6.81 5.25
CA LYS A 449 -5.66 -7.57 4.03
C LYS A 449 -7.05 -8.20 4.05
N ALA A 450 -7.57 -8.54 5.21
CA ALA A 450 -8.90 -9.11 5.36
C ALA A 450 -10.02 -8.07 5.22
N ILE A 451 -9.70 -6.77 5.26
CA ILE A 451 -10.67 -5.69 5.09
C ILE A 451 -11.10 -5.54 3.62
N GLY A 452 -10.31 -6.05 2.67
CA GLY A 452 -10.66 -6.01 1.25
C GLY A 452 -10.45 -4.62 0.63
N VAL A 453 -9.20 -4.19 0.52
CA VAL A 453 -8.82 -2.85 0.04
C VAL A 453 -8.64 -2.75 -1.48
N GLY A 454 -8.66 -3.87 -2.21
CA GLY A 454 -8.55 -3.85 -3.68
C GLY A 454 -8.60 -5.21 -4.36
N GLN A 455 -8.89 -5.19 -5.66
CA GLN A 455 -9.15 -6.38 -6.47
C GLN A 455 -7.93 -7.29 -6.61
N TYR A 456 -6.71 -6.74 -6.65
CA TYR A 456 -5.47 -7.48 -6.93
C TYR A 456 -4.59 -7.68 -5.69
N GLN A 457 -5.10 -7.47 -4.49
CA GLN A 457 -4.31 -7.54 -3.26
C GLN A 457 -3.64 -8.91 -3.03
N HIS A 458 -4.26 -10.00 -3.50
CA HIS A 458 -3.71 -11.36 -3.38
C HIS A 458 -2.65 -11.70 -4.44
N ASP A 459 -2.50 -10.87 -5.48
CA ASP A 459 -1.50 -11.05 -6.53
C ASP A 459 -0.22 -10.25 -6.25
N CYS A 460 -0.30 -9.24 -5.37
CA CYS A 460 0.84 -8.42 -4.99
C CYS A 460 1.84 -9.17 -4.08
N PRO A 461 3.11 -8.74 -4.05
CA PRO A 461 4.10 -9.24 -3.10
C PRO A 461 3.62 -8.99 -1.65
N GLN A 462 3.37 -10.07 -0.91
CA GLN A 462 2.69 -9.99 0.39
C GLN A 462 3.48 -9.21 1.44
N LYS A 463 4.81 -9.29 1.43
CA LYS A 463 5.65 -8.53 2.39
C LYS A 463 5.55 -7.02 2.20
N GLU A 464 5.54 -6.57 0.95
CA GLU A 464 5.42 -5.15 0.62
C GLU A 464 4.02 -4.64 0.96
N LEU A 465 3.01 -5.43 0.65
CA LEU A 465 1.62 -5.15 1.00
C LEU A 465 1.45 -5.05 2.52
N ASP A 466 1.99 -6.01 3.28
CA ASP A 466 1.93 -6.01 4.76
C ASP A 466 2.61 -4.78 5.34
N SER A 467 3.78 -4.41 4.82
CA SER A 467 4.51 -3.23 5.27
C SER A 467 3.72 -1.94 5.00
N ALA A 468 3.19 -1.79 3.79
CA ALA A 468 2.44 -0.60 3.40
C ALA A 468 1.14 -0.44 4.21
N LEU A 469 0.33 -1.50 4.30
CA LEU A 469 -0.93 -1.47 5.05
C LEU A 469 -0.71 -1.33 6.56
N GLY A 470 0.30 -2.02 7.11
CA GLY A 470 0.72 -1.88 8.51
C GLY A 470 1.13 -0.45 8.85
N GLY A 471 1.88 0.20 7.96
CA GLY A 471 2.24 1.61 8.08
C GLY A 471 1.01 2.53 8.15
N VAL A 472 0.00 2.30 7.31
CA VAL A 472 -1.26 3.08 7.36
C VAL A 472 -1.98 2.90 8.70
N VAL A 473 -2.05 1.68 9.23
CA VAL A 473 -2.66 1.42 10.55
C VAL A 473 -1.90 2.16 11.64
N GLU A 474 -0.57 2.06 11.66
CA GLU A 474 0.28 2.75 12.61
C GLU A 474 0.07 4.26 12.56
N ASP A 475 0.09 4.85 11.36
CA ASP A 475 -0.10 6.29 11.17
C ASP A 475 -1.49 6.75 11.65
N CYS A 476 -2.55 6.00 11.35
CA CYS A 476 -3.91 6.32 11.79
C CYS A 476 -4.06 6.28 13.32
N VAL A 477 -3.55 5.22 13.96
CA VAL A 477 -3.64 5.06 15.42
C VAL A 477 -2.87 6.16 16.14
N ASN A 478 -1.66 6.48 15.68
CA ASN A 478 -0.84 7.53 16.29
C ASN A 478 -1.40 8.94 16.00
N ALA A 479 -2.04 9.17 14.85
CA ALA A 479 -2.71 10.44 14.55
C ALA A 479 -3.91 10.71 15.48
N VAL A 480 -4.71 9.66 15.78
CA VAL A 480 -5.86 9.76 16.69
C VAL A 480 -5.41 9.86 18.15
N GLY A 481 -4.36 9.13 18.53
CA GLY A 481 -3.96 8.93 19.91
C GLY A 481 -4.90 7.95 20.64
N VAL A 482 -4.45 7.40 21.75
CA VAL A 482 -5.12 6.28 22.42
C VAL A 482 -5.24 6.53 23.92
N ASP A 483 -6.43 6.36 24.47
CA ASP A 483 -6.65 6.32 25.91
C ASP A 483 -6.06 5.01 26.51
N VAL A 484 -5.05 5.15 27.35
CA VAL A 484 -4.33 4.03 27.93
C VAL A 484 -5.19 3.18 28.89
N ASN A 485 -6.23 3.78 29.45
CA ASN A 485 -7.10 3.11 30.41
C ASN A 485 -8.17 2.25 29.77
N THR A 486 -8.56 2.55 28.52
CA THR A 486 -9.63 1.83 27.81
C THR A 486 -9.15 0.99 26.62
N ALA A 487 -7.96 1.29 26.09
CA ALA A 487 -7.45 0.66 24.87
C ALA A 487 -7.21 -0.85 25.02
N SER A 488 -7.50 -1.59 23.94
CA SER A 488 -7.15 -3.02 23.83
C SER A 488 -5.65 -3.20 23.59
N PRO A 489 -5.08 -4.40 23.90
CA PRO A 489 -3.70 -4.71 23.55
C PRO A 489 -3.41 -4.55 22.04
N SER A 490 -4.37 -4.92 21.20
CA SER A 490 -4.26 -4.79 19.74
C SER A 490 -4.15 -3.34 19.26
N LEU A 491 -4.84 -2.42 19.93
CA LEU A 491 -4.74 -0.99 19.64
C LEU A 491 -3.42 -0.40 20.17
N LEU A 492 -3.05 -0.75 21.40
CA LEU A 492 -1.82 -0.29 22.04
C LEU A 492 -0.56 -0.69 21.28
N GLN A 493 -0.52 -1.90 20.71
CA GLN A 493 0.67 -2.35 19.96
C GLN A 493 0.94 -1.57 18.68
N GLN A 494 -0.03 -0.80 18.16
CA GLN A 494 0.12 0.09 17.02
C GLN A 494 0.67 1.47 17.40
N ILE A 495 0.80 1.75 18.70
CA ILE A 495 1.40 2.98 19.18
C ILE A 495 2.93 2.94 18.99
N SER A 496 3.47 4.03 18.49
CA SER A 496 4.90 4.24 18.31
C SER A 496 5.70 3.78 19.53
N GLY A 497 6.73 2.95 19.30
CA GLY A 497 7.60 2.42 20.36
C GLY A 497 7.03 1.31 21.23
N LEU A 498 5.77 0.89 21.03
CA LEU A 498 5.18 -0.26 21.69
C LEU A 498 5.22 -1.51 20.78
N ASN A 499 5.19 -2.67 21.42
CA ASN A 499 5.06 -3.96 20.76
C ASN A 499 4.01 -4.82 21.49
N ALA A 500 3.70 -6.00 20.98
CA ALA A 500 2.70 -6.89 21.57
C ALA A 500 2.96 -7.20 23.08
N THR A 501 4.22 -7.33 23.48
CA THR A 501 4.57 -7.61 24.89
C THR A 501 4.33 -6.39 25.77
N THR A 502 4.79 -5.20 25.36
CA THR A 502 4.61 -3.98 26.14
C THR A 502 3.14 -3.56 26.19
N ALA A 503 2.40 -3.76 25.10
CA ALA A 503 0.95 -3.51 25.05
C ALA A 503 0.18 -4.41 26.05
N LYS A 504 0.48 -5.70 26.09
CA LYS A 504 -0.10 -6.62 27.11
C LYS A 504 0.30 -6.21 28.53
N ASN A 505 1.55 -5.85 28.76
CA ASN A 505 2.02 -5.41 30.08
C ASN A 505 1.32 -4.13 30.55
N ILE A 506 0.99 -3.19 29.67
CA ILE A 506 0.20 -2.00 30.02
C ILE A 506 -1.19 -2.41 30.51
N VAL A 507 -1.85 -3.33 29.80
CA VAL A 507 -3.18 -3.81 30.20
C VAL A 507 -3.13 -4.55 31.53
N THR A 508 -2.22 -5.50 31.68
CA THR A 508 -2.03 -6.23 32.95
C THR A 508 -1.74 -5.27 34.11
N PHE A 509 -0.87 -4.28 33.89
CA PHE A 509 -0.53 -3.29 34.92
C PHE A 509 -1.75 -2.51 35.42
N ARG A 510 -2.64 -2.04 34.50
CA ARG A 510 -3.86 -1.32 34.91
C ARG A 510 -4.90 -2.22 35.58
N GLU A 511 -4.96 -3.50 35.20
CA GLU A 511 -5.84 -4.48 35.84
C GLU A 511 -5.41 -4.80 37.27
N GLU A 512 -4.10 -4.88 37.51
CA GLU A 512 -3.53 -5.18 38.83
C GLU A 512 -3.45 -3.94 39.77
N ASN A 513 -3.17 -2.77 39.21
CA ASN A 513 -2.86 -1.55 39.99
C ASN A 513 -3.94 -0.45 39.88
N GLY A 514 -5.01 -0.71 39.12
CA GLY A 514 -6.02 0.29 38.81
C GLY A 514 -5.63 1.19 37.61
N PRO A 515 -6.52 2.08 37.17
CA PRO A 515 -6.29 2.94 36.04
C PRO A 515 -5.08 3.86 36.24
N PHE A 516 -4.41 4.18 35.12
CA PHE A 516 -3.32 5.16 35.15
C PHE A 516 -3.88 6.55 35.48
N GLY A 517 -3.31 7.19 36.50
CA GLY A 517 -3.63 8.56 36.88
C GLY A 517 -2.68 9.62 36.28
N SER A 518 -1.63 9.19 35.54
CA SER A 518 -0.72 10.07 34.83
C SER A 518 0.14 9.32 33.83
N ARG A 519 0.63 10.01 32.78
CA ARG A 519 1.59 9.45 31.80
C ARG A 519 2.88 8.96 32.47
N THR A 520 3.32 9.58 33.54
CA THR A 520 4.56 9.20 34.22
C THR A 520 4.49 7.81 34.84
N GLN A 521 3.29 7.32 35.18
CA GLN A 521 3.09 5.97 35.70
C GLN A 521 3.42 4.88 34.67
N LEU A 522 3.38 5.18 33.38
CA LEU A 522 3.80 4.26 32.31
C LEU A 522 5.25 3.78 32.48
N LYS A 523 6.12 4.61 33.09
CA LYS A 523 7.51 4.19 33.40
C LYS A 523 7.62 3.03 34.38
N LYS A 524 6.53 2.68 35.06
CA LYS A 524 6.47 1.55 36.01
C LYS A 524 6.05 0.24 35.31
N VAL A 525 5.60 0.32 34.06
CA VAL A 525 5.16 -0.85 33.30
C VAL A 525 6.37 -1.74 32.96
N PRO A 526 6.32 -3.05 33.26
CA PRO A 526 7.42 -3.97 32.94
C PRO A 526 7.78 -3.95 31.46
N LYS A 527 9.08 -3.96 31.14
CA LYS A 527 9.66 -3.93 29.78
C LYS A 527 9.40 -2.65 28.96
N LEU A 528 8.76 -1.66 29.53
CA LEU A 528 8.61 -0.34 28.89
C LEU A 528 9.81 0.54 29.30
N GLY A 529 10.89 0.44 28.53
CA GLY A 529 12.13 1.19 28.79
C GLY A 529 12.03 2.67 28.45
N PRO A 530 13.07 3.47 28.78
CA PRO A 530 13.06 4.92 28.57
C PRO A 530 12.82 5.31 27.11
N LYS A 531 13.40 4.61 26.17
CA LYS A 531 13.24 4.88 24.71
C LYS A 531 11.82 4.58 24.26
N ALA A 532 11.24 3.46 24.67
CA ALA A 532 9.85 3.10 24.37
C ALA A 532 8.88 4.14 24.97
N PHE A 533 9.14 4.59 26.20
CA PHE A 533 8.37 5.65 26.83
C PHE A 533 8.45 6.97 26.03
N GLN A 534 9.64 7.38 25.62
CA GLN A 534 9.82 8.56 24.78
C GLN A 534 9.02 8.46 23.49
N GLN A 535 9.04 7.31 22.82
CA GLN A 535 8.32 7.12 21.58
C GLN A 535 6.79 7.11 21.75
N CYS A 536 6.26 6.52 22.83
CA CYS A 536 4.81 6.29 22.98
C CYS A 536 4.10 7.40 23.78
N ALA A 537 4.78 8.10 24.67
CA ALA A 537 4.14 8.94 25.70
C ALA A 537 3.23 10.04 25.13
N GLY A 538 3.60 10.64 24.01
CA GLY A 538 2.79 11.69 23.37
C GLY A 538 1.51 11.17 22.69
N PHE A 539 1.48 9.89 22.33
CA PHE A 539 0.35 9.24 21.67
C PHE A 539 -0.62 8.56 22.64
N LEU A 540 -0.18 8.33 23.88
CA LEU A 540 -1.01 7.76 24.94
C LEU A 540 -1.65 8.90 25.75
N ARG A 541 -2.96 8.85 25.93
CA ARG A 541 -3.75 9.83 26.69
C ARG A 541 -4.22 9.25 28.01
N VAL A 542 -4.29 10.09 29.02
CA VAL A 542 -4.79 9.75 30.36
C VAL A 542 -5.85 10.79 30.75
N PRO A 543 -7.12 10.59 30.36
CA PRO A 543 -8.19 11.57 30.62
C PRO A 543 -8.38 11.89 32.10
N GLU A 544 -8.14 10.91 32.99
CA GLU A 544 -8.31 11.03 34.44
C GLU A 544 -7.14 11.72 35.15
N SER A 545 -6.09 12.12 34.40
CA SER A 545 -4.91 12.76 34.98
C SER A 545 -5.24 14.14 35.53
N LYS A 546 -4.61 14.50 36.63
CA LYS A 546 -4.63 15.84 37.19
C LYS A 546 -3.85 16.83 36.33
N GLU A 547 -2.88 16.37 35.56
CA GLU A 547 -2.13 17.16 34.59
C GLU A 547 -2.91 17.17 33.27
N VAL A 548 -3.47 18.32 32.90
CA VAL A 548 -4.28 18.49 31.68
C VAL A 548 -3.52 18.08 30.42
N LEU A 549 -2.21 18.29 30.41
CA LEU A 549 -1.35 17.94 29.27
C LEU A 549 -1.31 16.42 28.99
N ASP A 550 -1.57 15.57 29.98
CA ASP A 550 -1.63 14.13 29.83
C ASP A 550 -2.83 13.66 28.95
N ASN A 551 -3.85 14.50 28.78
CA ASN A 551 -4.99 14.27 27.90
C ASN A 551 -4.88 15.04 26.56
N THR A 552 -3.66 15.37 26.13
CA THR A 552 -3.40 16.06 24.87
C THR A 552 -2.38 15.30 24.03
N GLY A 553 -2.17 15.70 22.78
CA GLY A 553 -1.07 15.21 21.94
C GLY A 553 0.27 15.88 22.22
N VAL A 554 0.39 16.74 23.25
CA VAL A 554 1.65 17.37 23.63
C VAL A 554 2.59 16.33 24.23
N HIS A 555 3.81 16.26 23.73
CA HIS A 555 4.82 15.34 24.25
C HIS A 555 5.33 15.79 25.63
N PRO A 556 5.62 14.88 26.58
CA PRO A 556 6.15 15.26 27.89
C PRO A 556 7.42 16.12 27.87
N GLU A 557 8.27 15.98 26.86
CA GLU A 557 9.44 16.85 26.65
C GLU A 557 9.08 18.32 26.46
N SER A 558 7.87 18.61 25.99
CA SER A 558 7.38 19.96 25.68
C SER A 558 6.43 20.52 26.74
N TYR A 559 6.27 19.85 27.89
CA TYR A 559 5.36 20.33 28.96
C TYR A 559 5.77 21.70 29.54
N ASP A 560 7.06 21.93 29.70
CA ASP A 560 7.55 23.20 30.18
C ASP A 560 7.24 24.32 29.20
N ALA A 561 7.44 24.08 27.91
CA ALA A 561 7.09 25.06 26.86
C ALA A 561 5.58 25.32 26.81
N ALA A 562 4.75 24.28 26.96
CA ALA A 562 3.30 24.40 26.99
C ALA A 562 2.83 25.23 28.22
N LYS A 563 3.39 24.97 29.40
CA LYS A 563 3.10 25.74 30.61
C LYS A 563 3.57 27.20 30.51
N GLN A 564 4.68 27.44 29.82
CA GLN A 564 5.19 28.79 29.58
C GLN A 564 4.31 29.55 28.59
N LEU A 565 3.83 28.90 27.53
CA LEU A 565 2.86 29.44 26.57
C LEU A 565 1.56 29.87 27.29
N LEU A 566 1.04 29.03 28.17
CA LEU A 566 -0.16 29.35 28.98
C LEU A 566 0.04 30.52 29.90
N LYS A 567 1.22 30.68 30.50
CA LYS A 567 1.56 31.87 31.31
C LYS A 567 1.68 33.13 30.47
N LEU A 568 2.21 33.01 29.25
CA LEU A 568 2.45 34.14 28.36
C LEU A 568 1.16 34.71 27.77
N LEU A 569 0.28 33.84 27.28
CA LEU A 569 -0.92 34.23 26.56
C LEU A 569 -2.21 34.29 27.41
N GLY A 570 -2.26 33.53 28.51
CA GLY A 570 -3.36 33.51 29.50
C GLY A 570 -4.77 33.35 28.94
N GLY A 571 -5.78 33.21 29.80
CA GLY A 571 -7.18 33.25 29.44
C GLY A 571 -7.77 31.97 28.88
N ASP A 572 -8.80 32.09 28.01
CA ASP A 572 -9.53 30.94 27.44
C ASP A 572 -8.62 30.14 26.51
N LEU A 573 -8.58 28.83 26.73
CA LEU A 573 -7.76 27.91 25.94
C LEU A 573 -8.26 27.77 24.50
N SER A 574 -9.56 27.92 24.23
CA SER A 574 -10.16 27.79 22.91
C SER A 574 -9.59 28.80 21.89
N ASP A 575 -9.20 30.02 22.36
CA ASP A 575 -8.68 31.10 21.52
C ASP A 575 -7.14 31.09 21.42
N LEU A 576 -6.48 30.11 22.01
CA LEU A 576 -5.02 30.08 22.12
C LEU A 576 -4.29 30.19 20.77
N PRO A 577 -4.71 29.51 19.69
CA PRO A 577 -4.08 29.67 18.37
C PRO A 577 -4.16 31.10 17.83
N ALA A 578 -5.33 31.75 17.94
CA ALA A 578 -5.51 33.15 17.50
C ALA A 578 -4.69 34.15 18.32
N LYS A 579 -4.59 33.93 19.65
CA LYS A 579 -3.73 34.71 20.54
C LYS A 579 -2.26 34.57 20.21
N LEU A 580 -1.84 33.33 19.85
CA LEU A 580 -0.46 33.05 19.45
C LEU A 580 -0.11 33.78 18.15
N GLU A 581 -1.00 33.78 17.16
CA GLU A 581 -0.81 34.56 15.93
C GLU A 581 -0.72 36.05 16.20
N SER A 582 -1.61 36.57 17.03
CA SER A 582 -1.63 38.01 17.40
C SER A 582 -0.40 38.44 18.19
N TYR A 583 0.15 37.59 19.04
CA TYR A 583 1.36 37.85 19.82
C TYR A 583 2.63 37.79 18.96
N GLY A 584 2.60 36.96 17.89
CA GLY A 584 3.74 36.66 17.03
C GLY A 584 4.39 35.33 17.37
N VAL A 585 4.20 34.37 16.49
CA VAL A 585 4.63 32.95 16.66
C VAL A 585 6.14 32.86 16.95
N SER A 586 6.98 33.55 16.16
CA SER A 586 8.44 33.55 16.33
C SER A 586 8.88 34.09 17.71
N THR A 587 8.25 35.18 18.17
CA THR A 587 8.57 35.76 19.46
C THR A 587 8.19 34.82 20.61
N ALA A 588 7.01 34.22 20.53
CA ALA A 588 6.54 33.26 21.52
C ALA A 588 7.40 31.99 21.54
N ALA A 589 7.79 31.46 20.34
CA ALA A 589 8.63 30.28 20.20
C ALA A 589 10.00 30.49 20.87
N ALA A 590 10.64 31.63 20.62
CA ALA A 590 11.91 32.00 21.26
C ALA A 590 11.79 32.05 22.79
N GLN A 591 10.68 32.62 23.33
CA GLN A 591 10.44 32.69 24.76
C GLN A 591 10.12 31.31 25.38
N CYS A 592 9.42 30.46 24.66
CA CYS A 592 9.10 29.11 25.13
C CYS A 592 10.22 28.09 24.90
N GLY A 593 11.30 28.46 24.20
CA GLY A 593 12.46 27.60 23.96
C GLY A 593 12.20 26.42 23.02
N VAL A 594 11.22 26.54 22.11
CA VAL A 594 10.86 25.53 21.12
C VAL A 594 10.75 26.14 19.73
N GLY A 595 10.73 25.29 18.68
CA GLY A 595 10.52 25.77 17.32
C GLY A 595 9.06 26.21 17.07
N GLU A 596 8.87 27.04 16.03
CA GLU A 596 7.56 27.55 15.65
C GLU A 596 6.55 26.42 15.33
N PRO A 597 6.90 25.37 14.57
CA PRO A 597 5.98 24.27 14.28
C PRO A 597 5.51 23.56 15.55
N THR A 598 6.42 23.28 16.48
CA THR A 598 6.09 22.66 17.78
C THR A 598 5.19 23.56 18.61
N LEU A 599 5.44 24.88 18.66
CA LEU A 599 4.60 25.80 19.42
C LEU A 599 3.18 25.91 18.86
N ILE A 600 3.04 25.95 17.54
CA ILE A 600 1.73 25.93 16.85
C ILE A 600 0.95 24.67 17.19
N ASP A 601 1.61 23.52 17.18
CA ASP A 601 0.99 22.26 17.57
C ASP A 601 0.55 22.23 19.02
N ILE A 602 1.40 22.72 19.94
CA ILE A 602 1.06 22.85 21.36
C ILE A 602 -0.19 23.73 21.54
N ALA A 603 -0.26 24.88 20.86
CA ALA A 603 -1.41 25.77 20.95
C ALA A 603 -2.70 25.12 20.44
N LYS A 604 -2.63 24.36 19.33
CA LYS A 604 -3.76 23.62 18.78
C LYS A 604 -4.23 22.49 19.71
N GLU A 605 -3.31 21.75 20.31
CA GLU A 605 -3.63 20.66 21.24
C GLU A 605 -4.24 21.19 22.55
N LEU A 606 -3.75 22.31 23.05
CA LEU A 606 -4.28 22.95 24.24
C LEU A 606 -5.65 23.59 24.03
N SER A 607 -5.94 24.06 22.80
CA SER A 607 -7.25 24.65 22.49
C SER A 607 -8.40 23.63 22.53
N LYS A 608 -8.10 22.36 22.31
CA LYS A 608 -9.08 21.26 22.34
C LYS A 608 -8.46 20.02 23.01
N PRO A 609 -8.33 19.97 24.34
CA PRO A 609 -7.81 18.81 25.04
C PRO A 609 -8.65 17.56 24.73
N GLY A 610 -8.01 16.42 24.49
CA GLY A 610 -8.68 15.17 24.14
C GLY A 610 -9.27 15.13 22.73
N ARG A 611 -8.92 16.08 21.85
CA ARG A 611 -9.37 16.12 20.45
C ARG A 611 -9.14 14.80 19.74
N ASP A 612 -10.17 14.31 19.10
CA ASP A 612 -10.11 13.26 18.10
C ASP A 612 -10.16 13.91 16.69
N PRO A 613 -9.13 13.78 15.87
CA PRO A 613 -9.12 14.40 14.53
C PRO A 613 -10.27 13.94 13.64
N ARG A 614 -10.89 12.80 13.95
CA ARG A 614 -12.07 12.27 13.23
C ARG A 614 -13.35 13.07 13.49
N ASP A 615 -13.42 13.83 14.59
CA ASP A 615 -14.60 14.64 14.92
C ASP A 615 -14.77 15.85 13.95
N GLU A 616 -13.72 16.20 13.20
CA GLU A 616 -13.76 17.26 12.18
C GLU A 616 -14.20 16.76 10.80
N LEU A 617 -14.32 15.43 10.63
CA LEU A 617 -14.79 14.82 9.39
C LEU A 617 -16.33 14.82 9.35
N PRO A 618 -16.95 14.76 8.16
CA PRO A 618 -18.40 14.66 8.03
C PRO A 618 -18.92 13.45 8.80
N ALA A 619 -19.96 13.66 9.60
CA ALA A 619 -20.59 12.58 10.36
C ALA A 619 -21.12 11.47 9.43
N PRO A 620 -21.09 10.19 9.84
CA PRO A 620 -21.66 9.10 9.06
C PRO A 620 -23.14 9.33 8.77
N ILE A 621 -23.59 8.93 7.57
CA ILE A 621 -24.98 9.06 7.16
C ILE A 621 -25.80 7.96 7.84
N LEU A 622 -26.51 8.33 8.90
CA LEU A 622 -27.47 7.46 9.58
C LEU A 622 -28.82 7.53 8.89
N ARG A 623 -29.39 6.39 8.53
CA ARG A 623 -30.61 6.26 7.71
C ARG A 623 -31.82 5.85 8.53
N LYS A 624 -33.02 6.15 7.96
CA LYS A 624 -34.30 5.69 8.47
C LYS A 624 -35.14 4.97 7.40
N ASP A 625 -34.83 5.23 6.11
CA ASP A 625 -35.56 4.73 4.94
C ASP A 625 -34.61 4.04 3.94
N VAL A 626 -35.13 3.18 3.07
CA VAL A 626 -34.43 2.53 1.96
C VAL A 626 -34.80 3.22 0.65
N LEU A 627 -33.76 3.51 -0.17
CA LEU A 627 -33.91 3.85 -1.58
C LEU A 627 -33.70 2.60 -2.42
N GLU A 628 -34.55 2.33 -3.39
CA GLU A 628 -34.35 1.25 -4.36
C GLU A 628 -33.89 1.80 -5.70
N MET A 629 -33.22 0.96 -6.51
CA MET A 629 -32.70 1.38 -7.83
C MET A 629 -33.82 1.89 -8.75
N LYS A 630 -35.01 1.31 -8.67
CA LYS A 630 -36.21 1.76 -9.43
C LYS A 630 -36.67 3.17 -9.07
N ASP A 631 -36.31 3.68 -7.89
CA ASP A 631 -36.67 5.01 -7.43
C ASP A 631 -35.75 6.09 -8.00
N LEU A 632 -34.61 5.68 -8.55
CA LEU A 632 -33.64 6.58 -9.13
C LEU A 632 -34.04 7.05 -10.51
N LYS A 633 -33.95 8.36 -10.72
CA LYS A 633 -34.23 9.00 -12.02
C LYS A 633 -33.01 9.80 -12.47
N PRO A 634 -32.66 9.78 -13.78
CA PRO A 634 -31.65 10.68 -14.31
C PRO A 634 -31.91 12.14 -13.92
N GLY A 635 -30.88 12.85 -13.50
CA GLY A 635 -30.96 14.23 -12.98
C GLY A 635 -31.25 14.33 -11.48
N MET A 636 -31.49 13.23 -10.77
CA MET A 636 -31.72 13.23 -9.32
C MET A 636 -30.41 13.55 -8.59
N GLU A 637 -30.44 14.53 -7.69
CA GLU A 637 -29.32 14.85 -6.81
C GLU A 637 -29.41 14.03 -5.53
N LEU A 638 -28.33 13.37 -5.17
CA LEU A 638 -28.22 12.53 -3.98
C LEU A 638 -26.94 12.85 -3.22
N THR A 639 -26.95 12.56 -1.93
CA THR A 639 -25.75 12.54 -1.12
C THR A 639 -25.32 11.10 -0.93
N GLY A 640 -24.06 10.81 -1.21
CA GLY A 640 -23.50 9.48 -1.07
C GLY A 640 -22.14 9.49 -0.36
N THR A 641 -21.70 8.31 0.02
CA THR A 641 -20.37 8.09 0.63
C THR A 641 -19.46 7.38 -0.35
N VAL A 642 -18.27 7.90 -0.55
CA VAL A 642 -17.23 7.27 -1.38
C VAL A 642 -16.82 5.95 -0.77
N ARG A 643 -17.00 4.84 -1.49
CA ARG A 643 -16.67 3.47 -1.06
C ARG A 643 -15.31 3.02 -1.55
N ASN A 644 -14.97 3.38 -2.78
CA ASN A 644 -13.71 2.98 -3.38
C ASN A 644 -13.25 4.02 -4.41
N VAL A 645 -11.94 4.21 -4.51
CA VAL A 645 -11.29 5.11 -5.48
C VAL A 645 -10.31 4.27 -6.30
N ILE A 646 -10.51 4.25 -7.61
CA ILE A 646 -9.70 3.49 -8.56
C ILE A 646 -9.28 4.38 -9.74
N ASP A 647 -8.33 3.92 -10.56
CA ASP A 647 -7.72 4.70 -11.64
C ASP A 647 -8.73 5.37 -12.59
N PHE A 648 -9.83 4.70 -12.90
CA PHE A 648 -10.82 5.19 -13.87
C PHE A 648 -12.06 5.84 -13.24
N GLY A 649 -12.19 5.87 -11.90
CA GLY A 649 -13.35 6.50 -11.27
C GLY A 649 -13.49 6.25 -9.78
N VAL A 650 -14.67 6.60 -9.28
CA VAL A 650 -15.03 6.56 -7.86
C VAL A 650 -16.34 5.79 -7.71
N PHE A 651 -16.37 4.83 -6.82
CA PHE A 651 -17.60 4.15 -6.41
C PHE A 651 -18.21 4.86 -5.22
N VAL A 652 -19.49 5.24 -5.35
CA VAL A 652 -20.24 6.01 -4.35
C VAL A 652 -21.48 5.24 -3.94
N ASP A 653 -21.60 4.98 -2.64
CA ASP A 653 -22.82 4.48 -2.03
C ASP A 653 -23.83 5.62 -1.87
N ILE A 654 -24.88 5.61 -2.66
CA ILE A 654 -25.97 6.61 -2.65
C ILE A 654 -27.22 6.15 -1.89
N GLY A 655 -27.10 5.04 -1.16
CA GLY A 655 -28.21 4.51 -0.37
C GLY A 655 -29.07 3.46 -1.06
N VAL A 656 -28.74 3.11 -2.29
CA VAL A 656 -29.25 1.93 -2.98
C VAL A 656 -28.27 0.78 -2.85
N HIS A 657 -28.71 -0.45 -3.05
CA HIS A 657 -27.88 -1.66 -2.86
C HIS A 657 -26.74 -1.84 -3.88
N GLN A 658 -26.58 -0.91 -4.80
CA GLN A 658 -25.55 -0.91 -5.82
C GLN A 658 -24.80 0.40 -5.76
N ASP A 659 -23.47 0.32 -5.60
CA ASP A 659 -22.63 1.52 -5.69
C ASP A 659 -22.72 2.13 -7.10
N GLY A 660 -22.90 3.43 -7.15
CA GLY A 660 -22.86 4.17 -8.40
C GLY A 660 -21.40 4.51 -8.79
N LEU A 661 -21.11 4.44 -10.07
CA LEU A 661 -19.79 4.79 -10.62
C LEU A 661 -19.78 6.25 -11.07
N VAL A 662 -18.89 7.04 -10.51
CA VAL A 662 -18.49 8.35 -11.05
C VAL A 662 -17.20 8.14 -11.85
N HIS A 663 -17.29 8.16 -13.18
CA HIS A 663 -16.11 8.08 -14.04
C HIS A 663 -15.15 9.25 -13.77
N ILE A 664 -13.84 9.08 -13.92
CA ILE A 664 -12.83 10.12 -13.63
C ILE A 664 -13.14 11.46 -14.29
N SER A 665 -13.71 11.46 -15.50
CA SER A 665 -14.13 12.68 -16.21
C SER A 665 -15.34 13.40 -15.60
N GLN A 666 -16.06 12.75 -14.68
CA GLN A 666 -17.24 13.25 -13.99
C GLN A 666 -16.98 13.59 -12.50
N VAL A 667 -15.73 13.44 -12.04
CA VAL A 667 -15.36 13.73 -10.64
C VAL A 667 -15.19 15.23 -10.41
N ALA A 668 -14.47 15.92 -11.30
CA ALA A 668 -14.18 17.35 -11.16
C ALA A 668 -14.19 18.09 -12.51
N ASN A 669 -14.28 19.44 -12.47
CA ASN A 669 -14.24 20.30 -13.64
C ASN A 669 -12.82 20.49 -14.22
N ARG A 670 -11.79 19.91 -13.58
CA ARG A 670 -10.39 19.92 -14.04
C ARG A 670 -9.98 18.52 -14.46
N ARG A 671 -8.94 18.44 -15.30
CA ARG A 671 -8.36 17.14 -15.64
C ARG A 671 -7.61 16.58 -14.43
N LEU A 672 -7.97 15.39 -14.01
CA LEU A 672 -7.32 14.65 -12.94
C LEU A 672 -6.39 13.59 -13.55
N ARG A 673 -5.27 13.32 -12.89
CA ARG A 673 -4.42 12.16 -13.21
C ARG A 673 -4.97 10.91 -12.54
N HIS A 674 -5.44 11.08 -11.31
CA HIS A 674 -6.10 10.04 -10.52
C HIS A 674 -7.26 10.65 -9.72
N PRO A 675 -8.39 9.93 -9.51
CA PRO A 675 -9.54 10.48 -8.78
C PRO A 675 -9.23 10.87 -7.34
N SER A 676 -8.22 10.25 -6.69
CA SER A 676 -7.80 10.59 -5.32
C SER A 676 -7.25 12.02 -5.15
N GLU A 677 -6.97 12.73 -6.26
CA GLU A 677 -6.65 14.16 -6.22
C GLU A 677 -7.85 15.04 -5.84
N ALA A 678 -9.07 14.50 -5.94
CA ALA A 678 -10.30 15.23 -5.69
C ALA A 678 -11.12 14.67 -4.54
N VAL A 679 -11.11 13.34 -4.32
CA VAL A 679 -11.93 12.67 -3.30
C VAL A 679 -11.20 11.49 -2.69
N LYS A 680 -11.60 11.14 -1.46
CA LYS A 680 -11.07 10.00 -0.70
C LYS A 680 -12.20 9.04 -0.32
N VAL A 681 -11.86 7.78 -0.04
CA VAL A 681 -12.81 6.82 0.53
C VAL A 681 -13.32 7.36 1.86
N GLY A 682 -14.64 7.26 2.07
CA GLY A 682 -15.31 7.81 3.24
C GLY A 682 -15.81 9.26 3.08
N ASP A 683 -15.40 9.98 2.05
CA ASP A 683 -15.92 11.32 1.78
C ASP A 683 -17.44 11.27 1.50
N VAL A 684 -18.15 12.23 2.08
CA VAL A 684 -19.56 12.46 1.77
C VAL A 684 -19.64 13.45 0.61
N VAL A 685 -20.18 12.98 -0.52
CA VAL A 685 -20.21 13.75 -1.76
C VAL A 685 -21.63 13.91 -2.30
N LYS A 686 -21.90 15.05 -2.93
CA LYS A 686 -23.13 15.22 -3.71
C LYS A 686 -22.92 14.68 -5.11
N VAL A 687 -23.88 13.92 -5.61
CA VAL A 687 -23.84 13.32 -6.94
C VAL A 687 -25.17 13.50 -7.65
N VAL A 688 -25.11 13.58 -8.98
CA VAL A 688 -26.27 13.54 -9.85
C VAL A 688 -26.31 12.21 -10.58
N VAL A 689 -27.48 11.57 -10.60
CA VAL A 689 -27.69 10.34 -11.36
C VAL A 689 -27.70 10.68 -12.85
N LEU A 690 -26.79 10.10 -13.62
CA LEU A 690 -26.70 10.26 -15.07
C LEU A 690 -27.56 9.21 -15.78
N GLU A 691 -27.39 7.95 -15.40
CA GLU A 691 -28.03 6.81 -16.03
C GLU A 691 -28.22 5.68 -15.03
N VAL A 692 -29.33 4.94 -15.16
CA VAL A 692 -29.60 3.73 -14.38
C VAL A 692 -29.90 2.58 -15.33
N ASP A 693 -29.03 1.57 -15.36
CA ASP A 693 -29.23 0.33 -16.10
C ASP A 693 -29.62 -0.80 -15.12
N GLU A 694 -30.92 -0.98 -14.94
CA GLU A 694 -31.45 -2.00 -14.03
C GLU A 694 -31.08 -3.44 -14.46
N LYS A 695 -30.93 -3.70 -15.77
CA LYS A 695 -30.60 -5.03 -16.29
C LYS A 695 -29.18 -5.43 -15.98
N ARG A 696 -28.28 -4.47 -16.02
CA ARG A 696 -26.85 -4.68 -15.76
C ARG A 696 -26.43 -4.29 -14.33
N HIS A 697 -27.37 -3.87 -13.51
CA HIS A 697 -27.15 -3.36 -12.16
C HIS A 697 -26.05 -2.27 -12.13
N ARG A 698 -26.14 -1.28 -13.03
CA ARG A 698 -25.16 -0.18 -13.13
C ARG A 698 -25.85 1.15 -12.94
N ILE A 699 -25.20 2.01 -12.15
CA ILE A 699 -25.62 3.38 -11.91
C ILE A 699 -24.44 4.27 -12.28
N SER A 700 -24.64 5.19 -13.23
CA SER A 700 -23.67 6.19 -13.62
C SER A 700 -23.98 7.50 -12.90
N LEU A 701 -22.98 8.07 -12.26
CA LEU A 701 -23.10 9.27 -11.43
C LEU A 701 -22.15 10.37 -11.92
N SER A 702 -22.47 11.61 -11.58
CA SER A 702 -21.61 12.78 -11.79
C SER A 702 -21.54 13.62 -10.51
N MET A 703 -20.33 13.88 -10.04
CA MET A 703 -20.07 14.89 -9.01
C MET A 703 -19.98 16.28 -9.62
N LYS A 704 -19.49 16.37 -10.86
CA LYS A 704 -19.30 17.61 -11.62
C LYS A 704 -20.61 18.35 -11.88
N GLN A 705 -21.73 17.65 -12.01
CA GLN A 705 -23.04 18.22 -12.28
C GLN A 705 -23.84 18.52 -11.02
N ALA A 706 -23.41 18.04 -9.87
CA ALA A 706 -24.05 18.38 -8.60
C ALA A 706 -23.87 19.87 -8.30
N LYS A 707 -24.93 20.56 -8.01
CA LYS A 707 -24.89 21.97 -7.57
C LYS A 707 -24.28 21.99 -6.17
N GLY A 708 -23.09 22.64 -6.05
CA GLY A 708 -22.38 22.81 -4.78
C GLY A 708 -23.15 23.58 -3.73
#